data_668c49374976d1490a39ddd17b757bda
#
_entry.id   668c49374976d1490a39ddd17b757bda
#
_cell.length_a   1.000
_cell.length_b   1.000
_cell.length_c   1.000
_cell.angle_alpha   90.00
_cell.angle_beta   90.00
_cell.angle_gamma   90.00
#
_symmetry.space_group_name_H-M   'P 1'
#
loop_
_entity.id
_entity.type
_entity.pdbx_description
1 polymer ?
#
loop_
_entity_poly.entity_id
_entity_poly.type
_entity_poly.pdbx_seq_one_letter_code
_entity_poly.pdbx_strand_id
1 'polypeptide(L)'
;MIKYFRVRRVWLAVGISSVAVGYGALCVGGNAQSAGGAGAEAKGTHELDQPVVAVSEQGGRLGNGRIEAVWHIDEGRLVSMRVGRPLGADEASKALGREGAVELAPPLSVEMSGRRTVPAASLKITGARVVSLIANESASRYSDRVPGIAVHYALTDGAGEFTADWAVVLRQGSSYIRQVLTIKAGATPVPVSAVTMIDVQAEGIELTGSVKGSPLTLGNFFLGIESPLSLCGVQTHEGFCRLESGVPIGAGLEESYSAVIGVSEPGQMRRSFLTYLERERAHPYRAFLHYNSWFDLGYQLPYTQAEALDRIHAIGEELNKKRGVKLDSFLFDDGWDDTSDLWKVRADFKDGFKPLTEAAAEYGAAPGIWLSPWGGYAEAKKQRLATAQRDGYEIVNDGMALSGPKYYKLFHDAVTRMVTVDGVNQFKFDGTGNAEQVVPGSAFTNDFDAAIHLISDLRELKPDIFINLTTGTWPSPFWLMYADSIWRGGEDTGFAGVGSKREQWITYRDGDTYEHIVKGGRLYPLNSLMLHGIVYGRKHKQLSTDAGRDFANEVHSYFGSGTQLQELYITPELLSAADWDTLAEAAKWARANAETLKDTHWVGGDPAKGEVYGWAAWSEDAAILTLRNPSDRAQTLGLDIGKALELPAGAGRRYVARSVWTGDAERVLKAGRVTRFKLKPFEVVTFEGEAKP
;
A
#
# COMPACT_ATOMS: atom_id res chain seq x y z
N MET A 1 40.06 -8.58 -8.00
CA MET A 1 39.22 -9.76 -8.27
C MET A 1 38.02 -9.64 -7.34
N ILE A 2 36.99 -8.89 -7.77
CA ILE A 2 35.79 -8.57 -6.99
C ILE A 2 34.80 -9.69 -7.28
N LYS A 3 34.51 -10.51 -6.27
CA LYS A 3 33.42 -11.47 -6.33
C LYS A 3 32.11 -10.70 -6.22
N TYR A 4 31.40 -10.55 -7.32
CA TYR A 4 30.03 -10.12 -7.33
C TYR A 4 29.19 -11.10 -6.52
N PHE A 5 28.56 -10.64 -5.47
CA PHE A 5 27.50 -11.36 -4.80
C PHE A 5 26.33 -11.50 -5.78
N ARG A 6 26.01 -12.73 -6.13
CA ARG A 6 24.82 -13.08 -6.91
C ARG A 6 23.59 -12.76 -6.04
N VAL A 7 22.91 -11.68 -6.33
CA VAL A 7 21.52 -11.51 -5.92
C VAL A 7 20.71 -12.48 -6.76
N ARG A 8 20.46 -13.67 -6.20
CA ARG A 8 19.45 -14.58 -6.75
C ARG A 8 18.10 -14.03 -6.33
N ARG A 9 17.34 -13.46 -7.24
CA ARG A 9 15.89 -13.38 -7.10
C ARG A 9 15.34 -14.79 -7.14
N VAL A 10 15.28 -15.44 -5.99
CA VAL A 10 14.56 -16.68 -5.82
C VAL A 10 13.13 -16.30 -5.46
N TRP A 11 12.27 -16.25 -6.47
CA TRP A 11 10.86 -16.54 -6.21
C TRP A 11 10.86 -17.95 -5.64
N LEU A 12 10.43 -18.10 -4.39
CA LEU A 12 10.27 -19.41 -3.78
C LEU A 12 9.48 -20.29 -4.73
N ALA A 13 10.16 -21.19 -5.42
CA ALA A 13 9.55 -22.29 -6.12
C ALA A 13 9.03 -23.26 -5.05
N VAL A 14 7.83 -22.99 -4.55
CA VAL A 14 7.07 -23.99 -3.80
C VAL A 14 6.79 -25.14 -4.77
N GLY A 15 7.14 -26.32 -4.38
CA GLY A 15 7.12 -27.60 -5.05
C GLY A 15 6.37 -27.68 -6.39
N ILE A 16 7.11 -27.68 -7.47
CA ILE A 16 6.59 -27.79 -8.83
C ILE A 16 6.48 -29.28 -9.17
N SER A 17 5.26 -29.78 -9.23
CA SER A 17 4.96 -30.96 -10.05
C SER A 17 4.67 -30.50 -11.47
N SER A 18 5.70 -30.40 -12.30
CA SER A 18 5.57 -30.07 -13.71
C SER A 18 5.04 -31.28 -14.46
N VAL A 19 3.84 -31.19 -15.00
CA VAL A 19 3.34 -32.10 -16.03
C VAL A 19 3.65 -31.47 -17.38
N ALA A 20 4.60 -32.03 -18.10
CA ALA A 20 4.83 -31.68 -19.49
C ALA A 20 3.65 -32.24 -20.33
N VAL A 21 2.85 -31.32 -20.86
CA VAL A 21 1.67 -31.68 -21.68
C VAL A 21 2.05 -31.52 -23.15
N GLY A 22 1.99 -32.62 -23.87
CA GLY A 22 1.98 -32.59 -25.32
C GLY A 22 0.69 -31.93 -25.83
N TYR A 23 0.78 -31.20 -26.93
CA TYR A 23 -0.30 -30.44 -27.52
C TYR A 23 -1.57 -31.26 -27.72
N GLY A 24 -2.55 -31.06 -26.86
CA GLY A 24 -3.89 -31.61 -26.93
C GLY A 24 -4.79 -30.78 -26.00
N ALA A 25 -6.03 -30.55 -26.40
CA ALA A 25 -6.97 -29.80 -25.58
C ALA A 25 -7.22 -30.55 -24.24
N LEU A 26 -6.76 -30.01 -23.14
CA LEU A 26 -7.02 -30.54 -21.81
C LEU A 26 -8.02 -29.65 -21.06
N CYS A 27 -9.22 -30.21 -20.81
CA CYS A 27 -10.13 -29.71 -19.81
C CYS A 27 -9.77 -30.37 -18.47
N VAL A 28 -9.17 -29.64 -17.54
CA VAL A 28 -8.90 -30.15 -16.18
C VAL A 28 -10.03 -29.68 -15.27
N GLY A 29 -11.03 -30.52 -15.09
CA GLY A 29 -12.02 -30.39 -14.01
C GLY A 29 -11.51 -31.16 -12.79
N GLY A 30 -11.05 -30.46 -11.76
CA GLY A 30 -10.62 -31.08 -10.51
C GLY A 30 -11.81 -31.39 -9.59
N ASN A 31 -12.20 -32.64 -9.46
CA ASN A 31 -13.13 -33.10 -8.42
C ASN A 31 -12.34 -33.33 -7.12
N ALA A 32 -12.47 -32.42 -6.16
CA ALA A 32 -12.10 -32.69 -4.78
C ALA A 32 -13.33 -33.22 -4.03
N GLN A 33 -13.29 -34.48 -3.61
CA GLN A 33 -14.31 -35.05 -2.70
C GLN A 33 -14.15 -34.43 -1.31
N SER A 34 -15.14 -33.67 -0.88
CA SER A 34 -15.26 -33.17 0.48
C SER A 34 -16.21 -34.04 1.29
N ALA A 35 -15.79 -34.42 2.47
CA ALA A 35 -16.64 -35.03 3.49
C ALA A 35 -17.62 -34.01 4.10
N GLY A 36 -18.84 -34.45 4.31
CA GLY A 36 -20.08 -33.78 4.52
C GLY A 36 -20.28 -32.72 5.61
N GLY A 37 -21.29 -31.90 5.34
CA GLY A 37 -22.23 -31.33 6.30
C GLY A 37 -22.30 -29.82 6.31
N ALA A 38 -23.34 -29.27 5.70
CA ALA A 38 -24.18 -28.12 6.02
C ALA A 38 -24.46 -27.18 4.84
N GLY A 39 -25.73 -26.90 4.57
CA GLY A 39 -26.26 -25.70 3.92
C GLY A 39 -26.17 -25.63 2.38
N ALA A 40 -27.30 -25.77 1.70
CA ALA A 40 -27.42 -25.73 0.23
C ALA A 40 -27.11 -24.35 -0.41
N GLU A 41 -27.09 -23.25 0.34
CA GLU A 41 -26.78 -21.89 -0.18
C GLU A 41 -25.28 -21.59 -0.31
N ALA A 42 -24.42 -22.22 0.50
CA ALA A 42 -22.97 -22.03 0.43
C ALA A 42 -22.28 -22.74 -0.74
N LYS A 43 -22.91 -23.73 -1.36
CA LYS A 43 -22.31 -24.51 -2.46
C LYS A 43 -22.25 -23.74 -3.80
N GLY A 44 -23.21 -22.87 -4.08
CA GLY A 44 -23.25 -22.13 -5.36
C GLY A 44 -22.19 -21.05 -5.50
N THR A 45 -21.81 -20.39 -4.43
CA THR A 45 -20.82 -19.30 -4.44
C THR A 45 -19.37 -19.81 -4.53
N HIS A 46 -19.08 -20.97 -3.95
CA HIS A 46 -17.73 -21.58 -4.01
C HIS A 46 -17.34 -22.05 -5.42
N GLU A 47 -18.29 -22.50 -6.22
CA GLU A 47 -18.04 -23.00 -7.57
C GLU A 47 -17.74 -21.87 -8.56
N LEU A 48 -18.36 -20.70 -8.38
CA LEU A 48 -18.15 -19.51 -9.21
C LEU A 48 -16.77 -18.83 -8.99
N ASP A 49 -16.13 -19.10 -7.88
CA ASP A 49 -14.85 -18.46 -7.51
C ASP A 49 -13.61 -19.25 -7.97
N GLN A 50 -13.78 -20.48 -8.45
CA GLN A 50 -12.68 -21.34 -8.88
C GLN A 50 -12.15 -20.93 -10.27
N PRO A 51 -10.81 -20.78 -10.45
CA PRO A 51 -10.23 -20.57 -11.75
C PRO A 51 -10.43 -21.79 -12.68
N VAL A 52 -10.82 -21.50 -13.91
CA VAL A 52 -10.94 -22.50 -15.00
C VAL A 52 -10.03 -22.06 -16.14
N VAL A 53 -9.30 -23.01 -16.71
CA VAL A 53 -8.31 -22.76 -17.78
C VAL A 53 -8.54 -23.66 -18.98
N ALA A 54 -8.36 -23.11 -20.18
CA ALA A 54 -8.24 -23.85 -21.41
C ALA A 54 -7.13 -23.22 -22.26
N VAL A 55 -6.25 -24.03 -22.81
CA VAL A 55 -5.11 -23.60 -23.65
C VAL A 55 -5.04 -24.43 -24.93
N SER A 56 -4.78 -23.77 -26.06
CA SER A 56 -4.58 -24.38 -27.37
C SER A 56 -3.43 -23.68 -28.11
N GLU A 57 -3.10 -24.17 -29.31
CA GLU A 57 -2.12 -23.52 -30.21
C GLU A 57 -2.59 -22.13 -30.69
N GLN A 58 -3.89 -21.89 -30.73
CA GLN A 58 -4.50 -20.63 -31.19
C GLN A 58 -4.74 -19.62 -30.08
N GLY A 59 -4.42 -19.95 -28.84
CA GLY A 59 -4.61 -19.07 -27.69
C GLY A 59 -5.11 -19.82 -26.46
N GLY A 60 -5.75 -19.09 -25.57
CA GLY A 60 -6.29 -19.69 -24.37
C GLY A 60 -7.25 -18.77 -23.63
N ARG A 61 -7.82 -19.31 -22.57
CA ARG A 61 -8.65 -18.58 -21.62
C ARG A 61 -8.35 -19.00 -20.19
N LEU A 62 -8.45 -18.04 -19.29
CA LEU A 62 -8.35 -18.24 -17.86
C LEU A 62 -9.40 -17.33 -17.19
N GLY A 63 -10.30 -17.92 -16.44
CA GLY A 63 -11.40 -17.15 -15.84
C GLY A 63 -12.02 -17.87 -14.64
N ASN A 64 -12.93 -17.15 -13.97
CA ASN A 64 -13.84 -17.66 -12.96
C ASN A 64 -15.25 -17.05 -13.21
N GLY A 65 -16.18 -17.15 -12.27
CA GLY A 65 -17.52 -16.54 -12.41
C GLY A 65 -17.55 -15.01 -12.39
N ARG A 66 -16.42 -14.33 -12.15
CA ARG A 66 -16.33 -12.87 -11.99
C ARG A 66 -15.59 -12.17 -13.13
N ILE A 67 -14.52 -12.79 -13.63
CA ILE A 67 -13.63 -12.23 -14.65
C ILE A 67 -13.03 -13.34 -15.51
N GLU A 68 -12.77 -13.01 -16.78
CA GLU A 68 -12.13 -13.92 -17.74
C GLU A 68 -11.14 -13.15 -18.61
N ALA A 69 -9.95 -13.72 -18.80
CA ALA A 69 -9.01 -13.32 -19.83
C ALA A 69 -9.05 -14.34 -20.97
N VAL A 70 -9.09 -13.84 -22.20
CA VAL A 70 -8.99 -14.65 -23.44
C VAL A 70 -7.89 -14.04 -24.29
N TRP A 71 -6.91 -14.84 -24.71
CA TRP A 71 -5.82 -14.37 -25.55
C TRP A 71 -5.76 -15.16 -26.84
N HIS A 72 -5.29 -14.50 -27.89
CA HIS A 72 -5.20 -15.05 -29.22
C HIS A 72 -3.74 -15.17 -29.66
N ILE A 73 -3.42 -16.33 -30.25
CA ILE A 73 -2.12 -16.67 -30.80
C ILE A 73 -2.31 -16.92 -32.30
N ASP A 74 -1.52 -16.25 -33.12
CA ASP A 74 -1.45 -16.45 -34.56
C ASP A 74 -0.01 -16.74 -34.98
N GLU A 75 0.19 -17.78 -35.79
CA GLU A 75 1.52 -18.26 -36.25
C GLU A 75 2.56 -18.38 -35.09
N GLY A 76 2.13 -18.82 -33.91
CA GLY A 76 2.98 -18.97 -32.73
C GLY A 76 3.42 -17.66 -32.09
N ARG A 77 2.63 -16.58 -32.25
CA ARG A 77 2.87 -15.25 -31.70
C ARG A 77 1.64 -14.74 -30.98
N LEU A 78 1.83 -14.06 -29.87
CA LEU A 78 0.77 -13.48 -29.06
C LEU A 78 0.27 -12.17 -29.71
N VAL A 79 -0.97 -12.16 -30.20
CA VAL A 79 -1.54 -11.03 -30.97
C VAL A 79 -2.39 -10.12 -30.10
N SER A 80 -3.29 -10.67 -29.31
CA SER A 80 -4.20 -9.88 -28.47
C SER A 80 -4.58 -10.59 -27.18
N MET A 81 -5.05 -9.84 -26.20
CA MET A 81 -5.69 -10.34 -25.00
C MET A 81 -6.93 -9.48 -24.69
N ARG A 82 -8.04 -10.13 -24.44
CA ARG A 82 -9.29 -9.50 -24.00
C ARG A 82 -9.57 -9.92 -22.57
N VAL A 83 -9.91 -8.95 -21.71
CA VAL A 83 -10.28 -9.19 -20.31
C VAL A 83 -11.66 -8.58 -20.05
N GLY A 84 -12.58 -9.37 -19.50
CA GLY A 84 -13.93 -8.93 -19.24
C GLY A 84 -14.71 -9.83 -18.29
N ARG A 85 -15.99 -9.59 -18.14
CA ARG A 85 -16.87 -10.53 -17.46
C ARG A 85 -17.04 -11.78 -18.33
N PRO A 86 -17.21 -12.98 -17.73
CA PRO A 86 -17.38 -14.22 -18.49
C PRO A 86 -18.53 -14.13 -19.50
N LEU A 87 -18.26 -14.54 -20.73
CA LEU A 87 -19.28 -14.63 -21.79
C LEU A 87 -20.09 -15.90 -21.58
N GLY A 88 -21.15 -15.83 -20.83
CA GLY A 88 -22.08 -16.95 -20.84
C GLY A 88 -22.77 -17.23 -19.53
N ALA A 89 -23.92 -16.75 -19.39
CA ALA A 89 -25.11 -17.33 -18.79
C ALA A 89 -26.35 -16.46 -19.03
N ASP A 90 -26.20 -15.19 -19.42
CA ASP A 90 -27.35 -14.31 -19.65
C ASP A 90 -27.34 -13.67 -21.05
N GLU A 91 -28.52 -13.62 -21.69
CA GLU A 91 -28.74 -12.85 -22.93
C GLU A 91 -28.46 -11.34 -22.72
N ALA A 92 -28.51 -10.84 -21.49
CA ALA A 92 -28.09 -9.51 -21.12
C ALA A 92 -26.57 -9.25 -21.35
N SER A 93 -25.71 -10.25 -21.20
CA SER A 93 -24.29 -10.18 -21.55
C SER A 93 -24.04 -10.09 -23.04
N LYS A 94 -24.95 -10.60 -23.87
CA LYS A 94 -24.86 -10.48 -25.32
C LYS A 94 -25.27 -9.08 -25.83
N ALA A 95 -26.08 -8.35 -25.06
CA ALA A 95 -26.47 -6.97 -25.35
C ALA A 95 -25.38 -5.96 -24.96
N LEU A 96 -24.45 -6.33 -24.08
CA LEU A 96 -23.33 -5.50 -23.62
C LEU A 96 -22.15 -5.46 -24.61
N GLY A 97 -22.28 -5.90 -25.83
CA GLY A 97 -21.38 -5.70 -26.95
C GLY A 97 -19.89 -5.51 -26.58
N ARG A 98 -19.18 -4.64 -27.25
CA ARG A 98 -17.79 -4.22 -26.96
C ARG A 98 -17.62 -3.49 -25.61
N GLU A 99 -18.67 -3.04 -24.95
CA GLU A 99 -18.64 -2.27 -23.69
C GLU A 99 -18.33 -3.12 -22.44
N GLY A 100 -18.37 -4.44 -22.55
CA GLY A 100 -18.16 -5.36 -21.41
C GLY A 100 -16.75 -5.92 -21.26
N ALA A 101 -15.75 -5.42 -21.98
CA ALA A 101 -14.38 -5.92 -21.92
C ALA A 101 -13.34 -4.89 -22.35
N VAL A 102 -12.11 -5.10 -21.85
CA VAL A 102 -10.89 -4.39 -22.25
C VAL A 102 -10.13 -5.26 -23.23
N GLU A 103 -9.66 -4.69 -24.34
CA GLU A 103 -8.84 -5.38 -25.34
C GLU A 103 -7.46 -4.73 -25.42
N LEU A 104 -6.42 -5.56 -25.34
CA LEU A 104 -5.02 -5.21 -25.50
C LEU A 104 -4.53 -5.85 -26.80
N ALA A 105 -4.09 -5.06 -27.77
CA ALA A 105 -3.60 -5.53 -29.06
C ALA A 105 -2.43 -4.67 -29.59
N PRO A 106 -1.18 -4.98 -29.26
CA PRO A 106 -0.68 -6.18 -28.58
C PRO A 106 -0.83 -6.13 -27.03
N PRO A 107 -0.80 -7.27 -26.34
CA PRO A 107 -0.91 -7.31 -24.88
C PRO A 107 0.26 -6.66 -24.15
N LEU A 108 1.41 -6.56 -24.79
CA LEU A 108 2.60 -5.89 -24.26
C LEU A 108 3.55 -5.48 -25.38
N SER A 109 4.44 -4.55 -25.07
CA SER A 109 5.61 -4.23 -25.91
C SER A 109 6.83 -3.88 -25.04
N VAL A 110 8.02 -4.19 -25.56
CA VAL A 110 9.31 -3.89 -24.94
C VAL A 110 10.00 -2.85 -25.81
N GLU A 111 10.34 -1.71 -25.24
CA GLU A 111 11.14 -0.67 -25.90
C GLU A 111 12.62 -0.89 -25.58
N MET A 112 13.45 -0.88 -26.61
CA MET A 112 14.89 -0.99 -26.48
C MET A 112 15.55 0.38 -26.63
N SER A 113 16.64 0.62 -25.96
CA SER A 113 17.46 1.80 -26.18
C SER A 113 17.80 1.92 -27.67
N GLY A 114 17.68 3.12 -28.25
CA GLY A 114 17.80 3.31 -29.69
C GLY A 114 16.46 3.30 -30.45
N ARG A 115 15.33 3.34 -29.72
CA ARG A 115 13.95 3.48 -30.23
C ARG A 115 13.41 2.27 -31.03
N ARG A 116 13.93 1.08 -30.79
CA ARG A 116 13.33 -0.15 -31.34
C ARG A 116 12.24 -0.65 -30.39
N THR A 117 11.02 -0.74 -30.86
CA THR A 117 9.91 -1.37 -30.11
C THR A 117 9.75 -2.81 -30.58
N VAL A 118 9.64 -3.73 -29.62
CA VAL A 118 9.43 -5.16 -29.81
C VAL A 118 8.04 -5.51 -29.24
N PRO A 119 6.97 -5.48 -30.06
CA PRO A 119 5.64 -5.87 -29.60
C PRO A 119 5.55 -7.39 -29.36
N ALA A 120 4.63 -7.84 -28.54
CA ALA A 120 4.40 -9.28 -28.29
C ALA A 120 4.23 -10.08 -29.58
N ALA A 121 3.58 -9.53 -30.59
CA ALA A 121 3.39 -10.13 -31.92
C ALA A 121 4.67 -10.35 -32.70
N SER A 122 5.81 -9.78 -32.32
CA SER A 122 7.13 -10.05 -32.91
C SER A 122 7.92 -11.12 -32.13
N LEU A 123 7.48 -11.50 -30.93
CA LEU A 123 8.11 -12.53 -30.13
C LEU A 123 7.54 -13.91 -30.49
N LYS A 124 8.41 -14.90 -30.66
CA LYS A 124 8.02 -16.29 -30.97
C LYS A 124 7.78 -17.07 -29.66
N ILE A 125 6.64 -17.72 -29.56
CA ILE A 125 6.35 -18.66 -28.50
C ILE A 125 7.16 -19.93 -28.68
N THR A 126 7.92 -20.32 -27.67
CA THR A 126 8.77 -21.53 -27.68
C THR A 126 8.24 -22.62 -26.75
N GLY A 127 7.27 -22.30 -25.91
CA GLY A 127 6.62 -23.26 -25.02
C GLY A 127 5.47 -22.61 -24.24
N ALA A 128 4.58 -23.46 -23.75
CA ALA A 128 3.48 -23.06 -22.87
C ALA A 128 3.38 -24.05 -21.70
N ARG A 129 2.98 -23.53 -20.51
CA ARG A 129 2.71 -24.37 -19.35
C ARG A 129 1.59 -23.79 -18.50
N VAL A 130 0.79 -24.66 -17.91
CA VAL A 130 -0.20 -24.30 -16.89
C VAL A 130 0.36 -24.71 -15.53
N VAL A 131 0.33 -23.77 -14.58
CA VAL A 131 0.86 -23.93 -13.23
C VAL A 131 -0.25 -23.75 -12.21
N SER A 132 -0.46 -24.74 -11.35
CA SER A 132 -1.32 -24.60 -10.18
C SER A 132 -0.58 -23.84 -9.09
N LEU A 133 -1.16 -22.72 -8.64
CA LEU A 133 -0.62 -21.91 -7.57
C LEU A 133 -1.15 -22.44 -6.22
N ILE A 134 -0.24 -22.95 -5.41
CA ILE A 134 -0.58 -23.53 -4.11
C ILE A 134 -0.69 -22.39 -3.08
N ALA A 135 -1.69 -22.48 -2.20
CA ALA A 135 -1.84 -21.54 -1.08
C ALA A 135 -0.69 -21.70 -0.08
N ASN A 136 -0.12 -20.57 0.34
CA ASN A 136 0.86 -20.50 1.44
C ASN A 136 0.29 -19.62 2.57
N GLU A 137 -0.31 -20.24 3.58
CA GLU A 137 -0.95 -19.52 4.68
C GLU A 137 -0.03 -18.58 5.45
N SER A 138 1.28 -18.83 5.43
CA SER A 138 2.29 -18.00 6.09
C SER A 138 2.81 -16.84 5.25
N ALA A 139 2.38 -16.72 3.98
CA ALA A 139 2.82 -15.62 3.13
C ALA A 139 2.38 -14.25 3.69
N SER A 140 3.18 -13.22 3.47
CA SER A 140 2.82 -11.85 3.84
C SER A 140 1.63 -11.37 3.02
N ARG A 141 1.70 -11.51 1.71
CA ARG A 141 0.66 -11.10 0.76
C ARG A 141 -0.55 -12.03 0.82
N TYR A 142 -1.76 -11.46 0.93
CA TYR A 142 -2.97 -12.27 1.03
C TYR A 142 -3.22 -13.14 -0.20
N SER A 143 -2.98 -12.64 -1.43
CA SER A 143 -3.18 -13.42 -2.64
C SER A 143 -2.36 -14.72 -2.65
N ASP A 144 -1.18 -14.74 -2.04
CA ASP A 144 -0.35 -15.93 -1.96
C ASP A 144 -0.88 -16.97 -0.96
N ARG A 145 -1.79 -16.57 -0.08
CA ARG A 145 -2.53 -17.49 0.83
C ARG A 145 -3.71 -18.18 0.17
N VAL A 146 -3.97 -17.87 -1.11
CA VAL A 146 -5.14 -18.36 -1.86
C VAL A 146 -4.67 -19.14 -3.09
N PRO A 147 -5.23 -20.34 -3.37
CA PRO A 147 -4.85 -21.12 -4.54
C PRO A 147 -5.26 -20.40 -5.84
N GLY A 148 -4.66 -20.81 -6.96
CA GLY A 148 -4.95 -20.22 -8.26
C GLY A 148 -4.33 -20.98 -9.41
N ILE A 149 -4.39 -20.36 -10.59
CA ILE A 149 -3.78 -20.87 -11.83
C ILE A 149 -2.98 -19.74 -12.48
N ALA A 150 -1.80 -20.09 -12.99
CA ALA A 150 -1.02 -19.26 -13.91
C ALA A 150 -0.80 -20.01 -15.23
N VAL A 151 -0.97 -19.30 -16.34
CA VAL A 151 -0.63 -19.80 -17.68
C VAL A 151 0.58 -19.04 -18.17
N HIS A 152 1.65 -19.75 -18.46
CA HIS A 152 2.93 -19.19 -18.86
C HIS A 152 3.23 -19.50 -20.33
N TYR A 153 3.79 -18.52 -21.02
CA TYR A 153 4.35 -18.66 -22.36
C TYR A 153 5.81 -18.23 -22.37
N ALA A 154 6.69 -19.15 -22.74
CA ALA A 154 8.08 -18.84 -22.99
C ALA A 154 8.20 -18.18 -24.37
N LEU A 155 8.85 -17.02 -24.41
CA LEU A 155 8.99 -16.18 -25.59
C LEU A 155 10.46 -15.96 -25.91
N THR A 156 10.78 -15.77 -27.20
CA THR A 156 12.10 -15.36 -27.65
C THR A 156 11.98 -14.29 -28.72
N ASP A 157 12.88 -13.33 -28.69
CA ASP A 157 13.08 -12.43 -29.82
C ASP A 157 13.77 -13.17 -30.97
N GLY A 158 13.53 -12.75 -32.22
CA GLY A 158 14.12 -13.42 -33.39
C GLY A 158 15.65 -13.30 -33.51
N ALA A 159 16.25 -12.38 -32.74
CA ALA A 159 17.69 -12.12 -32.73
C ALA A 159 18.43 -12.90 -31.62
N GLY A 160 17.72 -13.50 -30.66
CA GLY A 160 18.31 -14.20 -29.51
C GLY A 160 18.97 -13.27 -28.49
N GLU A 161 18.59 -11.99 -28.48
CA GLU A 161 19.12 -11.01 -27.54
C GLU A 161 18.61 -11.28 -26.12
N PHE A 162 17.35 -11.71 -26.00
CA PHE A 162 16.72 -12.07 -24.72
C PHE A 162 15.68 -13.16 -24.88
N THR A 163 15.33 -13.76 -23.77
CA THR A 163 14.11 -14.57 -23.61
C THR A 163 13.16 -13.89 -22.63
N ALA A 164 11.86 -14.18 -22.77
CA ALA A 164 10.88 -13.70 -21.82
C ALA A 164 9.91 -14.82 -21.42
N ASP A 165 9.30 -14.68 -20.26
CA ASP A 165 8.18 -15.49 -19.78
C ASP A 165 6.99 -14.54 -19.55
N TRP A 166 5.91 -14.72 -20.31
CA TRP A 166 4.67 -13.98 -20.09
C TRP A 166 3.65 -14.89 -19.44
N ALA A 167 3.08 -14.43 -18.33
CA ALA A 167 2.12 -15.18 -17.56
C ALA A 167 0.81 -14.42 -17.38
N VAL A 168 -0.31 -15.16 -17.46
CA VAL A 168 -1.66 -14.70 -17.04
C VAL A 168 -2.00 -15.42 -15.74
N VAL A 169 -2.34 -14.67 -14.71
CA VAL A 169 -2.50 -15.19 -13.33
C VAL A 169 -3.90 -14.86 -12.82
N LEU A 170 -4.58 -15.88 -12.28
CA LEU A 170 -5.87 -15.73 -11.58
C LEU A 170 -5.86 -16.57 -10.30
N ARG A 171 -6.08 -15.90 -9.17
CA ARG A 171 -6.30 -16.54 -7.87
C ARG A 171 -7.79 -16.73 -7.60
N GLN A 172 -8.14 -17.75 -6.85
CA GLN A 172 -9.53 -18.02 -6.45
C GLN A 172 -10.21 -16.78 -5.85
N GLY A 173 -11.46 -16.52 -6.24
CA GLY A 173 -12.26 -15.40 -5.74
C GLY A 173 -11.82 -14.01 -6.21
N SER A 174 -10.83 -13.90 -7.11
CA SER A 174 -10.41 -12.62 -7.66
C SER A 174 -11.38 -12.08 -8.70
N SER A 175 -11.60 -10.77 -8.70
CA SER A 175 -12.28 -10.01 -9.75
C SER A 175 -11.29 -9.26 -10.64
N TYR A 176 -10.04 -9.72 -10.72
CA TYR A 176 -8.96 -9.15 -11.53
C TYR A 176 -8.05 -10.24 -12.06
N ILE A 177 -7.47 -9.97 -13.22
CA ILE A 177 -6.40 -10.75 -13.85
C ILE A 177 -5.10 -9.96 -13.68
N ARG A 178 -4.02 -10.66 -13.37
CA ARG A 178 -2.68 -10.10 -13.46
C ARG A 178 -1.96 -10.69 -14.67
N GLN A 179 -1.24 -9.86 -15.41
CA GLN A 179 -0.24 -10.30 -16.37
C GLN A 179 1.16 -10.01 -15.81
N VAL A 180 2.06 -10.95 -15.95
CA VAL A 180 3.45 -10.82 -15.48
C VAL A 180 4.37 -11.10 -16.68
N LEU A 181 5.32 -10.20 -16.92
CA LEU A 181 6.35 -10.34 -17.91
C LEU A 181 7.71 -10.42 -17.22
N THR A 182 8.44 -11.50 -17.40
CA THR A 182 9.83 -11.61 -16.94
C THR A 182 10.75 -11.64 -18.14
N ILE A 183 11.64 -10.68 -18.27
CA ILE A 183 12.64 -10.58 -19.33
C ILE A 183 13.97 -11.07 -18.77
N LYS A 184 14.61 -12.00 -19.46
CA LYS A 184 15.92 -12.57 -19.07
C LYS A 184 16.96 -12.25 -20.14
N ALA A 185 18.02 -11.56 -19.73
CA ALA A 185 19.17 -11.32 -20.57
C ALA A 185 19.98 -12.59 -20.81
N GLY A 186 20.51 -12.74 -22.00
CA GLY A 186 21.45 -13.79 -22.37
C GLY A 186 22.85 -13.55 -21.82
N ALA A 187 23.88 -13.85 -22.61
CA ALA A 187 25.29 -13.63 -22.26
C ALA A 187 25.69 -12.14 -22.27
N THR A 188 24.88 -11.27 -22.84
CA THR A 188 25.11 -9.82 -22.91
C THR A 188 23.95 -9.08 -22.21
N PRO A 189 24.19 -7.88 -21.66
CA PRO A 189 23.12 -7.06 -21.12
C PRO A 189 22.10 -6.67 -22.19
N VAL A 190 20.83 -6.58 -21.79
CA VAL A 190 19.71 -6.18 -22.68
C VAL A 190 19.30 -4.75 -22.35
N PRO A 191 19.41 -3.82 -23.31
CA PRO A 191 19.16 -2.40 -23.08
C PRO A 191 17.66 -2.05 -23.18
N VAL A 192 16.84 -2.63 -22.29
CA VAL A 192 15.43 -2.28 -22.15
C VAL A 192 15.32 -0.83 -21.65
N SER A 193 14.56 0.00 -22.36
CA SER A 193 14.28 1.39 -21.96
C SER A 193 12.89 1.59 -21.39
N ALA A 194 11.91 0.78 -21.80
CA ALA A 194 10.58 0.75 -21.20
C ALA A 194 9.84 -0.55 -21.50
N VAL A 195 8.83 -0.86 -20.68
CA VAL A 195 7.88 -1.93 -20.94
C VAL A 195 6.47 -1.34 -20.86
N THR A 196 5.67 -1.49 -21.91
CA THR A 196 4.25 -1.16 -21.95
C THR A 196 3.45 -2.43 -21.80
N MET A 197 2.53 -2.47 -20.81
CA MET A 197 1.68 -3.63 -20.53
C MET A 197 0.18 -3.31 -20.57
N ILE A 198 -0.16 -2.06 -20.68
CA ILE A 198 -1.52 -1.57 -20.90
C ILE A 198 -1.45 -0.62 -22.09
N ASP A 199 -2.21 -0.94 -23.13
CA ASP A 199 -2.41 -0.11 -24.32
C ASP A 199 -3.83 -0.43 -24.82
N VAL A 200 -4.76 0.50 -24.62
CA VAL A 200 -6.19 0.30 -24.82
C VAL A 200 -6.76 1.44 -25.62
N GLN A 201 -7.38 1.11 -26.76
CA GLN A 201 -8.15 2.05 -27.56
C GLN A 201 -9.63 2.00 -27.12
N ALA A 202 -10.09 3.01 -26.39
CA ALA A 202 -11.46 3.05 -25.91
C ALA A 202 -11.93 4.48 -25.59
N GLU A 203 -13.19 4.78 -25.95
CA GLU A 203 -13.84 6.00 -25.48
C GLU A 203 -14.15 5.91 -23.98
N GLY A 204 -13.99 7.04 -23.27
CA GLY A 204 -14.31 7.11 -21.84
C GLY A 204 -13.24 6.50 -20.92
N ILE A 205 -12.04 6.22 -21.44
CA ILE A 205 -10.91 5.88 -20.59
C ILE A 205 -10.41 7.11 -19.85
N GLU A 206 -10.15 6.99 -18.54
CA GLU A 206 -9.77 8.09 -17.66
C GLU A 206 -8.56 7.74 -16.79
N LEU A 207 -7.69 8.71 -16.54
CA LEU A 207 -6.64 8.65 -15.53
C LEU A 207 -7.22 9.05 -14.18
N THR A 208 -7.10 8.19 -13.16
CA THR A 208 -7.76 8.40 -11.85
C THR A 208 -7.03 9.34 -10.89
N GLY A 209 -5.83 9.77 -11.21
CA GLY A 209 -5.02 10.67 -10.38
C GLY A 209 -4.09 11.51 -11.23
N SER A 210 -3.35 12.40 -10.57
CA SER A 210 -2.41 13.33 -11.21
C SER A 210 -0.94 13.00 -10.98
N VAL A 211 -0.65 11.82 -10.44
CA VAL A 211 0.71 11.39 -10.05
C VAL A 211 1.17 10.16 -10.83
N LYS A 212 2.47 9.91 -10.86
CA LYS A 212 3.03 8.65 -11.39
C LYS A 212 2.37 7.46 -10.70
N GLY A 213 2.15 6.36 -11.42
CA GLY A 213 1.48 5.18 -10.89
C GLY A 213 -0.01 5.40 -10.57
N SER A 214 -0.65 6.42 -11.14
CA SER A 214 -2.12 6.53 -11.08
C SER A 214 -2.73 5.50 -12.03
N PRO A 215 -3.72 4.68 -11.56
CA PRO A 215 -4.38 3.72 -12.43
C PRO A 215 -5.29 4.41 -13.46
N LEU A 216 -5.59 3.69 -14.54
CA LEU A 216 -6.64 4.03 -15.51
C LEU A 216 -7.96 3.38 -15.09
N THR A 217 -9.06 4.00 -15.47
CA THR A 217 -10.41 3.41 -15.40
C THR A 217 -11.12 3.51 -16.74
N LEU A 218 -11.93 2.49 -17.04
CA LEU A 218 -12.79 2.43 -18.22
C LEU A 218 -14.12 1.80 -17.82
N GLY A 219 -15.15 2.62 -17.62
CA GLY A 219 -16.42 2.15 -17.09
C GLY A 219 -16.25 1.45 -15.73
N ASN A 220 -16.51 0.16 -15.69
CA ASN A 220 -16.33 -0.67 -14.49
C ASN A 220 -14.95 -1.37 -14.41
N PHE A 221 -14.01 -1.03 -15.28
CA PHE A 221 -12.67 -1.61 -15.25
C PHE A 221 -11.65 -0.65 -14.62
N PHE A 222 -10.66 -1.23 -13.92
CA PHE A 222 -9.44 -0.54 -13.51
C PHE A 222 -8.22 -1.25 -14.09
N LEU A 223 -7.22 -0.48 -14.50
CA LEU A 223 -6.03 -0.97 -15.17
C LEU A 223 -4.80 -0.25 -14.64
N GLY A 224 -3.65 -0.92 -14.59
CA GLY A 224 -2.38 -0.29 -14.24
C GLY A 224 -1.21 -1.24 -14.25
N ILE A 225 -0.01 -0.70 -14.33
CA ILE A 225 1.23 -1.42 -13.99
C ILE A 225 1.42 -1.33 -12.47
N GLU A 226 1.69 -2.44 -11.82
CA GLU A 226 1.79 -2.57 -10.37
C GLU A 226 3.12 -1.99 -9.83
N SER A 227 3.41 -0.77 -10.25
CA SER A 227 4.59 0.00 -9.83
C SER A 227 4.23 1.47 -9.65
N PRO A 228 4.62 2.11 -8.52
CA PRO A 228 4.41 3.54 -8.33
C PRO A 228 5.22 4.39 -9.30
N LEU A 229 6.23 3.82 -9.95
CA LEU A 229 7.09 4.50 -10.92
C LEU A 229 6.51 4.48 -12.34
N SER A 230 5.39 3.77 -12.58
CA SER A 230 4.78 3.66 -13.88
C SER A 230 4.22 4.99 -14.38
N LEU A 231 4.26 5.19 -15.69
CA LEU A 231 3.65 6.31 -16.38
C LEU A 231 2.39 5.83 -17.07
N CYS A 232 1.23 6.20 -16.55
CA CYS A 232 -0.04 6.02 -17.24
C CYS A 232 -0.51 7.36 -17.79
N GLY A 233 -1.18 7.34 -18.94
CA GLY A 233 -1.73 8.51 -19.59
C GLY A 233 -2.91 8.19 -20.48
N VAL A 234 -3.62 9.25 -20.88
CA VAL A 234 -4.73 9.18 -21.83
C VAL A 234 -4.47 10.20 -22.93
N GLN A 235 -4.47 9.77 -24.20
CA GLN A 235 -4.34 10.61 -25.37
C GLN A 235 -5.49 10.32 -26.33
N THR A 236 -6.34 11.31 -26.56
CA THR A 236 -7.57 11.17 -27.38
C THR A 236 -8.47 10.05 -26.81
N HIS A 237 -8.40 8.83 -27.36
CA HIS A 237 -9.15 7.65 -26.93
C HIS A 237 -8.24 6.47 -26.60
N GLU A 238 -6.93 6.73 -26.43
CA GLU A 238 -5.93 5.75 -26.09
C GLU A 238 -5.51 5.93 -24.63
N GLY A 239 -5.60 4.84 -23.85
CA GLY A 239 -5.07 4.76 -22.49
C GLY A 239 -3.88 3.81 -22.46
N PHE A 240 -2.76 4.27 -21.95
CA PHE A 240 -1.55 3.46 -21.85
C PHE A 240 -0.95 3.51 -20.46
N CYS A 241 -0.25 2.41 -20.08
CA CYS A 241 0.66 2.39 -18.93
C CYS A 241 1.97 1.75 -19.34
N ARG A 242 3.10 2.42 -19.03
CA ARG A 242 4.45 1.92 -19.25
C ARG A 242 5.33 2.14 -18.02
N LEU A 243 6.34 1.30 -17.88
CA LEU A 243 7.39 1.46 -16.87
C LEU A 243 8.73 1.66 -17.58
N GLU A 244 9.36 2.79 -17.30
CA GLU A 244 10.66 3.15 -17.86
C GLU A 244 11.80 2.52 -17.06
N SER A 245 12.87 2.11 -17.75
CA SER A 245 14.13 1.66 -17.17
C SER A 245 15.28 2.53 -17.67
N GLY A 246 16.09 3.01 -16.74
CA GLY A 246 17.31 3.77 -17.06
C GLY A 246 18.57 2.91 -17.11
N VAL A 247 18.47 1.63 -16.74
CA VAL A 247 19.60 0.69 -16.68
C VAL A 247 19.30 -0.55 -17.51
N PRO A 248 20.29 -1.13 -18.22
CA PRO A 248 20.12 -2.40 -18.91
C PRO A 248 19.88 -3.56 -17.93
N ILE A 249 19.10 -4.55 -18.35
CA ILE A 249 19.08 -5.85 -17.64
C ILE A 249 20.43 -6.51 -17.81
N GLY A 250 21.17 -6.71 -16.73
CA GLY A 250 22.52 -7.23 -16.74
C GLY A 250 22.62 -8.66 -17.34
N ALA A 251 23.77 -9.03 -17.89
CA ALA A 251 24.01 -10.35 -18.48
C ALA A 251 23.65 -11.49 -17.51
N GLY A 252 22.79 -12.41 -17.94
CA GLY A 252 22.29 -13.53 -17.15
C GLY A 252 21.31 -13.16 -16.03
N LEU A 253 20.94 -11.87 -15.87
CA LEU A 253 19.95 -11.40 -14.93
C LEU A 253 18.56 -11.38 -15.59
N GLU A 254 17.55 -11.29 -14.74
CA GLU A 254 16.15 -11.16 -15.17
C GLU A 254 15.45 -10.01 -14.43
N GLU A 255 14.47 -9.40 -15.08
CA GLU A 255 13.62 -8.34 -14.54
C GLU A 255 12.16 -8.67 -14.79
N SER A 256 11.30 -8.46 -13.77
CA SER A 256 9.88 -8.79 -13.84
C SER A 256 9.02 -7.54 -13.71
N TYR A 257 7.99 -7.49 -14.54
CA TYR A 257 7.00 -6.44 -14.63
C TYR A 257 5.61 -7.05 -14.43
N SER A 258 4.71 -6.36 -13.75
CA SER A 258 3.35 -6.83 -13.59
C SER A 258 2.33 -5.73 -13.84
N ALA A 259 1.19 -6.13 -14.40
CA ALA A 259 0.05 -5.26 -14.63
C ALA A 259 -1.24 -5.97 -14.22
N VAL A 260 -2.21 -5.16 -13.78
CA VAL A 260 -3.54 -5.61 -13.37
C VAL A 260 -4.61 -5.08 -14.32
N ILE A 261 -5.60 -5.92 -14.59
CA ILE A 261 -6.88 -5.54 -15.21
C ILE A 261 -7.96 -6.15 -14.33
N GLY A 262 -8.77 -5.30 -13.69
CA GLY A 262 -9.82 -5.73 -12.77
C GLY A 262 -11.18 -5.18 -13.14
N VAL A 263 -12.22 -5.84 -12.67
CA VAL A 263 -13.61 -5.43 -12.87
C VAL A 263 -14.26 -5.09 -11.53
N SER A 264 -14.95 -3.97 -11.49
CA SER A 264 -15.74 -3.53 -10.34
C SER A 264 -17.21 -3.85 -10.52
N GLU A 265 -17.94 -3.99 -9.42
CA GLU A 265 -19.39 -3.89 -9.45
C GLU A 265 -19.81 -2.45 -9.79
N PRO A 266 -20.96 -2.26 -10.45
CA PRO A 266 -21.45 -0.92 -10.78
C PRO A 266 -21.52 -0.01 -9.55
N GLY A 267 -20.89 1.17 -9.64
CA GLY A 267 -20.83 2.14 -8.55
C GLY A 267 -19.91 1.78 -7.37
N GLN A 268 -19.11 0.70 -7.48
CA GLN A 268 -18.23 0.22 -6.43
C GLN A 268 -16.74 0.26 -6.81
N MET A 269 -16.33 1.16 -7.70
CA MET A 269 -14.96 1.23 -8.21
C MET A 269 -13.93 1.32 -7.09
N ARG A 270 -14.08 2.27 -6.14
CA ARG A 270 -13.15 2.44 -5.01
C ARG A 270 -13.02 1.17 -4.17
N ARG A 271 -14.15 0.56 -3.77
CA ARG A 271 -14.15 -0.63 -2.91
C ARG A 271 -13.62 -1.87 -3.64
N SER A 272 -13.96 -2.05 -4.92
CA SER A 272 -13.43 -3.15 -5.74
C SER A 272 -11.92 -3.03 -5.93
N PHE A 273 -11.43 -1.81 -6.18
CA PHE A 273 -10.01 -1.53 -6.26
C PHE A 273 -9.30 -1.73 -4.90
N LEU A 274 -9.91 -1.29 -3.80
CA LEU A 274 -9.40 -1.56 -2.45
C LEU A 274 -9.32 -3.06 -2.17
N THR A 275 -10.34 -3.84 -2.58
CA THR A 275 -10.34 -5.31 -2.44
C THR A 275 -9.16 -5.94 -3.19
N TYR A 276 -8.87 -5.46 -4.42
CA TYR A 276 -7.68 -5.86 -5.16
C TYR A 276 -6.41 -5.50 -4.39
N LEU A 277 -6.27 -4.26 -3.92
CA LEU A 277 -5.11 -3.82 -3.17
C LEU A 277 -4.90 -4.65 -1.89
N GLU A 278 -5.94 -4.91 -1.11
CA GLU A 278 -5.85 -5.70 0.12
C GLU A 278 -5.39 -7.15 -0.13
N ARG A 279 -5.63 -7.66 -1.33
CA ARG A 279 -5.15 -9.00 -1.73
C ARG A 279 -3.69 -8.98 -2.21
N GLU A 280 -3.29 -7.94 -2.96
CA GLU A 280 -1.99 -7.89 -3.65
C GLU A 280 -0.94 -7.02 -2.94
N ARG A 281 -1.31 -6.20 -1.96
CA ARG A 281 -0.35 -5.38 -1.22
C ARG A 281 0.62 -6.23 -0.41
N ALA A 282 1.78 -5.64 -0.09
CA ALA A 282 2.87 -6.31 0.60
C ALA A 282 2.45 -6.98 1.91
N HIS A 283 1.57 -6.36 2.68
CA HIS A 283 0.92 -6.91 3.85
C HIS A 283 -0.53 -6.35 3.93
N PRO A 284 -1.56 -7.18 4.17
CA PRO A 284 -2.92 -6.71 4.37
C PRO A 284 -3.02 -5.64 5.48
N TYR A 285 -4.06 -4.80 5.41
CA TYR A 285 -4.34 -3.81 6.46
C TYR A 285 -4.31 -4.43 7.86
N ARG A 286 -3.67 -3.73 8.79
CA ARG A 286 -3.62 -4.08 10.22
C ARG A 286 -3.50 -2.82 11.06
N ALA A 287 -4.21 -2.73 12.17
CA ALA A 287 -3.99 -1.67 13.13
C ALA A 287 -2.59 -1.83 13.74
N PHE A 288 -1.72 -0.84 13.53
CA PHE A 288 -0.32 -0.83 13.97
C PHE A 288 -0.06 0.39 14.85
N LEU A 289 -0.14 0.21 16.16
CA LEU A 289 0.03 1.27 17.14
C LEU A 289 1.49 1.37 17.60
N HIS A 290 2.07 2.55 17.42
CA HIS A 290 3.44 2.78 17.86
C HIS A 290 3.65 4.13 18.56
N TYR A 291 4.60 4.18 19.47
CA TYR A 291 5.21 5.42 19.96
C TYR A 291 6.22 5.93 18.96
N ASN A 292 6.35 7.26 18.82
CA ASN A 292 7.40 7.91 18.04
C ASN A 292 8.11 8.97 18.88
N SER A 293 9.45 8.91 18.94
CA SER A 293 10.26 9.76 19.81
C SER A 293 10.48 11.19 19.29
N TRP A 294 10.03 11.55 18.08
CA TRP A 294 10.36 12.82 17.42
C TRP A 294 10.07 14.06 18.28
N PHE A 295 8.85 14.25 18.73
CA PHE A 295 8.48 15.40 19.57
C PHE A 295 8.65 15.17 21.07
N ASP A 296 9.20 14.04 21.48
CA ASP A 296 9.48 13.73 22.90
C ASP A 296 10.97 13.75 23.23
N LEU A 297 11.78 12.90 22.62
CA LEU A 297 13.23 12.79 22.90
C LEU A 297 14.07 13.60 21.90
N GLY A 298 13.86 13.34 20.60
CA GLY A 298 14.73 13.82 19.52
C GLY A 298 14.51 15.30 19.16
N TYR A 299 13.75 15.53 18.11
CA TYR A 299 13.54 16.85 17.48
C TYR A 299 14.88 17.49 17.09
N GLN A 300 15.62 16.81 16.22
CA GLN A 300 16.96 17.19 15.72
C GLN A 300 18.08 17.20 16.78
N LEU A 301 17.84 16.59 17.93
CA LEU A 301 18.81 16.46 19.00
C LEU A 301 19.08 14.97 19.29
N PRO A 302 20.32 14.61 19.60
CA PRO A 302 20.64 13.25 20.04
C PRO A 302 19.98 12.98 21.41
N TYR A 303 19.65 11.71 21.64
CA TYR A 303 19.16 11.17 22.91
C TYR A 303 19.89 9.89 23.25
N THR A 304 19.79 9.45 24.50
CA THR A 304 20.52 8.32 25.05
C THR A 304 19.70 7.04 25.03
N GLN A 305 20.37 5.88 25.10
CA GLN A 305 19.71 4.58 25.27
C GLN A 305 18.88 4.53 26.55
N ALA A 306 19.33 5.16 27.63
CA ALA A 306 18.61 5.21 28.89
C ALA A 306 17.28 5.97 28.76
N GLU A 307 17.28 7.11 28.06
CA GLU A 307 16.04 7.85 27.76
C GLU A 307 15.10 7.03 26.89
N ALA A 308 15.62 6.30 25.89
CA ALA A 308 14.82 5.41 25.03
C ALA A 308 14.17 4.27 25.84
N LEU A 309 14.92 3.62 26.74
CA LEU A 309 14.41 2.58 27.65
C LEU A 309 13.34 3.11 28.59
N ASP A 310 13.55 4.31 29.17
CA ASP A 310 12.58 4.97 30.03
C ASP A 310 11.24 5.19 29.31
N ARG A 311 11.25 5.61 28.04
CA ARG A 311 10.02 5.78 27.23
C ARG A 311 9.30 4.46 26.97
N ILE A 312 10.03 3.37 26.67
CA ILE A 312 9.44 2.04 26.52
C ILE A 312 8.67 1.65 27.79
N HIS A 313 9.32 1.78 28.95
CA HIS A 313 8.69 1.42 30.22
C HIS A 313 7.53 2.35 30.58
N ALA A 314 7.68 3.68 30.48
CA ALA A 314 6.64 4.63 30.82
C ALA A 314 5.35 4.41 30.01
N ILE A 315 5.48 4.25 28.69
CA ILE A 315 4.31 4.06 27.79
C ILE A 315 3.78 2.62 27.89
N GLY A 316 4.66 1.64 27.98
CA GLY A 316 4.30 0.25 28.16
C GLY A 316 3.49 0.01 29.44
N GLU A 317 3.89 0.62 30.55
CA GLU A 317 3.16 0.56 31.82
C GLU A 317 1.78 1.23 31.70
N GLU A 318 1.68 2.44 31.12
CA GLU A 318 0.41 3.17 31.04
C GLU A 318 -0.59 2.53 30.06
N LEU A 319 -0.16 2.20 28.83
CA LEU A 319 -1.07 1.67 27.82
C LEU A 319 -1.25 0.15 27.92
N ASN A 320 -0.15 -0.61 28.02
CA ASN A 320 -0.26 -2.08 28.00
C ASN A 320 -0.65 -2.65 29.36
N LYS A 321 0.15 -2.44 30.43
CA LYS A 321 -0.08 -3.09 31.72
C LYS A 321 -1.34 -2.57 32.43
N LYS A 322 -1.49 -1.24 32.53
CA LYS A 322 -2.64 -0.65 33.25
C LYS A 322 -3.94 -0.70 32.44
N ARG A 323 -3.88 -0.60 31.12
CA ARG A 323 -5.07 -0.42 30.27
C ARG A 323 -5.31 -1.50 29.23
N GLY A 324 -4.40 -2.49 29.10
CA GLY A 324 -4.55 -3.64 28.20
C GLY A 324 -4.54 -3.29 26.71
N VAL A 325 -3.86 -2.18 26.34
CA VAL A 325 -3.68 -1.81 24.94
C VAL A 325 -2.53 -2.61 24.33
N LYS A 326 -2.74 -3.20 23.17
CA LYS A 326 -1.66 -3.81 22.40
C LYS A 326 -0.85 -2.72 21.71
N LEU A 327 0.43 -2.63 22.06
CA LEU A 327 1.44 -1.87 21.32
C LEU A 327 2.09 -2.78 20.28
N ASP A 328 2.44 -2.23 19.11
CA ASP A 328 3.10 -2.99 18.06
C ASP A 328 4.58 -2.59 17.93
N SER A 329 4.92 -1.32 18.17
CA SER A 329 6.30 -0.84 18.06
C SER A 329 6.59 0.38 18.95
N PHE A 330 7.88 0.59 19.23
CA PHE A 330 8.43 1.84 19.76
C PHE A 330 9.42 2.38 18.73
N LEU A 331 9.01 3.41 17.98
CA LEU A 331 9.84 3.99 16.93
C LEU A 331 10.74 5.07 17.49
N PHE A 332 12.04 4.86 17.32
CA PHE A 332 13.11 5.79 17.67
C PHE A 332 13.49 6.59 16.43
N ASP A 333 13.06 7.86 16.43
CA ASP A 333 13.28 8.83 15.36
C ASP A 333 14.71 9.39 15.35
N ASP A 334 15.06 10.32 14.46
CA ASP A 334 16.41 10.89 14.29
C ASP A 334 17.07 11.29 15.64
N GLY A 335 18.34 10.92 15.83
CA GLY A 335 19.13 11.23 17.04
C GLY A 335 19.78 10.03 17.74
N TRP A 336 19.56 8.81 17.26
CA TRP A 336 20.16 7.57 17.79
C TRP A 336 21.53 7.23 17.18
N ASP A 337 21.83 7.73 15.96
CA ASP A 337 23.02 7.37 15.20
C ASP A 337 24.21 8.27 15.46
N ASP A 338 25.40 7.73 15.21
CA ASP A 338 26.63 8.48 15.13
C ASP A 338 26.80 9.04 13.72
N THR A 339 26.57 10.33 13.54
CA THR A 339 26.67 11.02 12.26
C THR A 339 28.09 11.00 11.65
N SER A 340 29.13 10.62 12.43
CA SER A 340 30.51 10.44 11.97
C SER A 340 30.80 9.02 11.47
N ASP A 341 29.88 8.08 11.66
CA ASP A 341 29.97 6.68 11.18
C ASP A 341 28.58 6.21 10.75
N LEU A 342 28.24 6.49 9.50
CA LEU A 342 26.89 6.44 8.94
C LEU A 342 26.07 5.21 9.34
N TRP A 343 24.88 5.46 9.90
CA TRP A 343 23.87 4.49 10.29
C TRP A 343 24.32 3.47 11.32
N LYS A 344 25.35 3.82 12.11
CA LYS A 344 25.72 3.10 13.32
C LYS A 344 25.20 3.81 14.57
N VAL A 345 24.95 3.04 15.59
CA VAL A 345 24.50 3.58 16.88
C VAL A 345 25.59 4.41 17.55
N ARG A 346 25.18 5.42 18.29
CA ARG A 346 26.07 6.22 19.16
C ARG A 346 26.72 5.35 20.24
N ALA A 347 27.84 5.81 20.76
CA ALA A 347 28.62 5.09 21.77
C ALA A 347 27.86 4.79 23.08
N ASP A 348 26.83 5.55 23.40
CA ASP A 348 25.94 5.36 24.55
C ASP A 348 24.83 4.32 24.32
N PHE A 349 24.59 3.90 23.09
CA PHE A 349 23.74 2.74 22.77
C PHE A 349 24.58 1.46 22.84
N LYS A 350 24.93 1.07 24.04
CA LYS A 350 25.70 -0.16 24.28
C LYS A 350 24.87 -1.37 23.80
N ASP A 351 25.50 -2.27 23.10
CA ASP A 351 24.87 -3.48 22.53
C ASP A 351 23.79 -3.20 21.48
N GLY A 352 23.85 -2.05 20.80
CA GLY A 352 22.93 -1.67 19.72
C GLY A 352 21.50 -1.47 20.21
N PHE A 353 20.52 -1.96 19.46
CA PHE A 353 19.11 -1.88 19.83
C PHE A 353 18.62 -3.10 20.66
N LYS A 354 19.47 -4.07 20.93
CA LYS A 354 19.09 -5.27 21.68
C LYS A 354 18.46 -4.97 23.04
N PRO A 355 18.98 -4.04 23.89
CA PRO A 355 18.33 -3.69 25.14
C PRO A 355 16.91 -3.10 24.96
N LEU A 356 16.68 -2.35 23.87
CA LEU A 356 15.37 -1.80 23.54
C LEU A 356 14.41 -2.90 23.10
N THR A 357 14.91 -3.90 22.36
CA THR A 357 14.14 -5.08 21.93
C THR A 357 13.71 -5.90 23.13
N GLU A 358 14.60 -6.15 24.08
CA GLU A 358 14.29 -6.87 25.31
C GLU A 358 13.22 -6.15 26.15
N ALA A 359 13.37 -4.83 26.32
CA ALA A 359 12.39 -4.01 27.04
C ALA A 359 11.02 -3.93 26.32
N ALA A 360 11.01 -3.73 25.01
CA ALA A 360 9.78 -3.66 24.23
C ALA A 360 9.02 -4.99 24.23
N ALA A 361 9.73 -6.12 24.23
CA ALA A 361 9.14 -7.45 24.29
C ALA A 361 8.32 -7.71 25.57
N GLU A 362 8.62 -7.04 26.70
CA GLU A 362 7.82 -7.10 27.92
C GLU A 362 6.38 -6.61 27.72
N TYR A 363 6.15 -5.79 26.69
CA TYR A 363 4.86 -5.21 26.30
C TYR A 363 4.31 -5.80 25.00
N GLY A 364 4.94 -6.87 24.47
CA GLY A 364 4.55 -7.54 23.23
C GLY A 364 4.85 -6.73 21.95
N ALA A 365 5.79 -5.81 22.03
CA ALA A 365 6.21 -4.92 20.95
C ALA A 365 7.69 -5.13 20.58
N ALA A 366 8.18 -4.38 19.59
CA ALA A 366 9.59 -4.35 19.21
C ALA A 366 10.02 -2.92 18.84
N PRO A 367 11.34 -2.64 18.71
CA PRO A 367 11.80 -1.34 18.23
C PRO A 367 11.41 -1.10 16.77
N GLY A 368 11.06 0.14 16.46
CA GLY A 368 11.04 0.73 15.12
C GLY A 368 12.16 1.75 15.01
N ILE A 369 12.73 1.90 13.81
CA ILE A 369 13.86 2.81 13.60
C ILE A 369 13.58 3.75 12.43
N TRP A 370 13.86 5.02 12.65
CA TRP A 370 13.91 6.04 11.60
C TRP A 370 15.28 6.01 10.93
N LEU A 371 15.29 6.07 9.59
CA LEU A 371 16.48 6.33 8.78
C LEU A 371 16.10 7.21 7.60
N SER A 372 17.08 7.97 7.09
CA SER A 372 16.89 8.74 5.87
C SER A 372 17.85 8.30 4.78
N PRO A 373 17.36 7.69 3.67
CA PRO A 373 18.21 7.32 2.55
C PRO A 373 19.01 8.48 1.95
N TRP A 374 18.54 9.71 2.08
CA TRP A 374 19.23 10.91 1.58
C TRP A 374 20.09 11.66 2.63
N GLY A 375 20.08 11.22 3.91
CA GLY A 375 20.91 11.78 4.98
C GLY A 375 20.17 12.56 6.06
N GLY A 376 18.85 12.75 5.95
CA GLY A 376 18.03 13.44 6.96
C GLY A 376 18.01 14.96 6.80
N TYR A 377 17.97 15.68 7.93
CA TYR A 377 17.67 17.11 7.95
C TYR A 377 18.67 17.89 8.81
N ALA A 378 18.65 19.21 8.67
CA ALA A 378 19.35 20.20 9.49
C ALA A 378 20.86 19.88 9.69
N GLU A 379 21.36 19.98 10.93
CA GLU A 379 22.78 19.82 11.24
C GLU A 379 23.25 18.36 11.12
N ALA A 380 22.42 17.40 11.51
CA ALA A 380 22.72 15.99 11.37
C ALA A 380 22.94 15.59 9.89
N LYS A 381 22.13 16.12 8.96
CA LYS A 381 22.34 15.93 7.52
C LYS A 381 23.69 16.44 7.06
N LYS A 382 24.09 17.65 7.47
CA LYS A 382 25.40 18.21 7.09
C LYS A 382 26.55 17.32 7.55
N GLN A 383 26.48 16.80 8.79
CA GLN A 383 27.49 15.92 9.35
C GLN A 383 27.53 14.58 8.60
N ARG A 384 26.37 13.95 8.33
CA ARG A 384 26.29 12.72 7.56
C ARG A 384 26.81 12.90 6.13
N LEU A 385 26.53 14.04 5.48
CA LEU A 385 27.08 14.34 4.15
C LEU A 385 28.59 14.57 4.16
N ALA A 386 29.13 15.24 5.19
CA ALA A 386 30.58 15.39 5.34
C ALA A 386 31.24 14.01 5.54
N THR A 387 30.65 13.13 6.31
CA THR A 387 31.08 11.74 6.50
C THR A 387 31.01 10.97 5.18
N ALA A 388 29.88 11.05 4.45
CA ALA A 388 29.71 10.39 3.17
C ALA A 388 30.76 10.85 2.14
N GLN A 389 31.05 12.15 2.08
CA GLN A 389 32.07 12.72 1.21
C GLN A 389 33.48 12.23 1.59
N ARG A 390 33.82 12.22 2.88
CA ARG A 390 35.10 11.71 3.38
C ARG A 390 35.30 10.23 2.99
N ASP A 391 34.28 9.43 3.10
CA ASP A 391 34.33 7.98 2.91
C ASP A 391 34.04 7.55 1.45
N GLY A 392 33.74 8.52 0.57
CA GLY A 392 33.59 8.33 -0.87
C GLY A 392 32.29 7.62 -1.26
N TYR A 393 31.21 7.87 -0.53
CA TYR A 393 29.85 7.46 -0.90
C TYR A 393 29.23 8.44 -1.92
N GLU A 394 28.24 7.97 -2.66
CA GLU A 394 27.59 8.75 -3.71
C GLU A 394 26.69 9.83 -3.13
N ILE A 395 26.94 11.07 -3.56
CA ILE A 395 26.15 12.27 -3.23
C ILE A 395 25.63 12.86 -4.52
N VAL A 396 24.34 13.12 -4.58
CA VAL A 396 23.65 13.76 -5.73
C VAL A 396 22.78 14.88 -5.17
N ASN A 397 22.76 16.01 -5.90
CA ASN A 397 22.10 17.22 -5.44
C ASN A 397 22.65 17.66 -4.07
N ASP A 398 21.85 17.62 -3.04
CA ASP A 398 22.22 17.99 -1.67
C ASP A 398 22.02 16.82 -0.68
N GLY A 399 22.04 15.56 -1.14
CA GLY A 399 21.83 14.37 -0.33
C GLY A 399 22.60 13.15 -0.81
N MET A 400 22.66 12.12 0.02
CA MET A 400 23.19 10.82 -0.37
C MET A 400 22.24 10.16 -1.38
N ALA A 401 22.79 9.46 -2.36
CA ALA A 401 22.02 8.77 -3.39
C ALA A 401 21.89 7.28 -3.02
N LEU A 402 20.68 6.86 -2.66
CA LEU A 402 20.41 5.45 -2.32
C LEU A 402 20.74 4.51 -3.49
N SER A 403 20.55 4.94 -4.72
CA SER A 403 20.90 4.16 -5.92
C SER A 403 22.41 4.08 -6.19
N GLY A 404 23.23 4.81 -5.47
CA GLY A 404 24.69 4.73 -5.57
C GLY A 404 25.22 3.39 -5.07
N PRO A 405 26.09 2.69 -5.83
CA PRO A 405 26.47 1.30 -5.55
C PRO A 405 27.14 1.08 -4.20
N LYS A 406 27.96 2.04 -3.73
CA LYS A 406 28.60 1.93 -2.42
C LYS A 406 27.66 2.28 -1.29
N TYR A 407 26.89 3.36 -1.46
CA TYR A 407 25.96 3.81 -0.45
C TYR A 407 24.77 2.84 -0.30
N TYR A 408 24.24 2.29 -1.40
CA TYR A 408 23.22 1.23 -1.33
C TYR A 408 23.68 0.07 -0.44
N LYS A 409 24.90 -0.41 -0.70
CA LYS A 409 25.45 -1.52 0.10
C LYS A 409 25.54 -1.19 1.58
N LEU A 410 26.05 0.00 1.93
CA LEU A 410 26.13 0.46 3.33
C LEU A 410 24.75 0.48 3.98
N PHE A 411 23.80 1.13 3.32
CA PHE A 411 22.46 1.32 3.86
C PHE A 411 21.71 -0.01 3.98
N HIS A 412 21.79 -0.85 2.96
CA HIS A 412 21.22 -2.20 2.95
C HIS A 412 21.80 -3.08 4.08
N ASP A 413 23.13 -3.10 4.24
CA ASP A 413 23.77 -3.87 5.32
C ASP A 413 23.31 -3.38 6.70
N ALA A 414 23.17 -2.05 6.89
CA ALA A 414 22.73 -1.48 8.15
C ALA A 414 21.29 -1.91 8.52
N VAL A 415 20.32 -1.75 7.60
CA VAL A 415 18.93 -2.11 7.88
C VAL A 415 18.72 -3.61 7.98
N THR A 416 19.45 -4.41 7.18
CA THR A 416 19.43 -5.87 7.28
C THR A 416 19.91 -6.33 8.66
N ARG A 417 21.00 -5.74 9.18
CA ARG A 417 21.50 -6.04 10.51
C ARG A 417 20.48 -5.68 11.59
N MET A 418 19.82 -4.52 11.49
CA MET A 418 18.78 -4.10 12.43
C MET A 418 17.63 -5.11 12.51
N VAL A 419 17.23 -5.68 11.38
CA VAL A 419 16.17 -6.72 11.35
C VAL A 419 16.68 -8.03 11.94
N THR A 420 17.85 -8.51 11.49
CA THR A 420 18.31 -9.87 11.75
C THR A 420 19.01 -10.04 13.10
N VAL A 421 19.64 -8.98 13.61
CA VAL A 421 20.42 -8.99 14.86
C VAL A 421 19.68 -8.24 15.97
N ASP A 422 19.16 -7.07 15.67
CA ASP A 422 18.56 -6.19 16.68
C ASP A 422 17.04 -6.38 16.84
N GLY A 423 16.38 -7.19 15.98
CA GLY A 423 14.96 -7.54 16.13
C GLY A 423 13.99 -6.43 15.76
N VAL A 424 14.42 -5.43 15.00
CA VAL A 424 13.58 -4.32 14.53
C VAL A 424 12.40 -4.84 13.71
N ASN A 425 11.19 -4.31 13.96
CA ASN A 425 9.96 -4.69 13.26
C ASN A 425 9.32 -3.57 12.44
N GLN A 426 9.88 -2.39 12.46
CA GLN A 426 9.38 -1.22 11.74
C GLN A 426 10.52 -0.33 11.25
N PHE A 427 10.37 0.17 10.02
CA PHE A 427 11.17 1.28 9.52
C PHE A 427 10.31 2.47 9.12
N LYS A 428 10.76 3.67 9.52
CA LYS A 428 10.34 4.94 8.95
C LYS A 428 11.48 5.42 8.05
N PHE A 429 11.34 5.20 6.72
CA PHE A 429 12.28 5.73 5.74
C PHE A 429 11.85 7.14 5.34
N ASP A 430 12.62 8.13 5.79
CA ASP A 430 12.30 9.54 5.62
C ASP A 430 13.19 10.18 4.54
N GLY A 431 12.57 10.92 3.60
CA GLY A 431 13.29 11.41 2.42
C GLY A 431 13.69 10.25 1.50
N THR A 432 12.71 9.53 0.97
CA THR A 432 12.89 8.25 0.27
C THR A 432 13.67 8.36 -1.03
N GLY A 433 13.55 9.49 -1.77
CA GLY A 433 14.20 9.70 -3.07
C GLY A 433 14.93 11.03 -3.14
N ASN A 434 16.12 11.01 -3.75
CA ASN A 434 16.97 12.17 -3.99
C ASN A 434 17.54 12.19 -5.41
N ALA A 435 18.07 11.07 -5.92
CA ALA A 435 18.52 10.95 -7.29
C ALA A 435 17.36 10.46 -8.16
N GLU A 436 16.88 11.30 -9.08
CA GLU A 436 15.84 10.96 -10.06
C GLU A 436 16.40 10.33 -11.35
N GLN A 437 17.73 10.39 -11.53
CA GLN A 437 18.45 9.81 -12.66
C GLN A 437 19.36 8.67 -12.23
N VAL A 438 19.85 7.92 -13.21
CA VAL A 438 20.84 6.86 -12.98
C VAL A 438 22.13 7.45 -12.44
N VAL A 439 22.57 6.98 -11.28
CA VAL A 439 23.87 7.29 -10.70
C VAL A 439 24.95 6.41 -11.36
N PRO A 440 26.14 6.93 -11.69
CA PRO A 440 27.19 6.12 -12.31
C PRO A 440 27.50 4.83 -11.55
N GLY A 441 27.42 3.69 -12.26
CA GLY A 441 27.62 2.36 -11.69
C GLY A 441 26.42 1.76 -10.94
N SER A 442 25.27 2.46 -10.93
CA SER A 442 24.04 1.96 -10.32
C SER A 442 23.48 0.75 -11.07
N ALA A 443 22.86 -0.16 -10.30
CA ALA A 443 22.01 -1.21 -10.81
C ALA A 443 20.52 -0.79 -10.89
N PHE A 444 20.21 0.44 -10.48
CA PHE A 444 18.83 0.96 -10.32
C PHE A 444 18.63 2.20 -11.21
N THR A 445 17.40 2.37 -11.69
CA THR A 445 17.01 3.52 -12.53
C THR A 445 17.11 4.85 -11.75
N ASN A 446 16.77 4.84 -10.47
CA ASN A 446 16.81 5.99 -9.56
C ASN A 446 16.74 5.55 -8.11
N ASP A 447 16.69 6.49 -7.17
CA ASP A 447 16.61 6.18 -5.73
C ASP A 447 15.30 5.50 -5.31
N PHE A 448 14.17 5.79 -5.98
CA PHE A 448 12.91 5.11 -5.68
C PHE A 448 12.92 3.65 -6.11
N ASP A 449 13.56 3.35 -7.25
CA ASP A 449 13.77 1.98 -7.71
C ASP A 449 14.68 1.22 -6.72
N ALA A 450 15.76 1.84 -6.26
CA ALA A 450 16.62 1.30 -5.21
C ALA A 450 15.88 1.05 -3.90
N ALA A 451 14.99 1.97 -3.49
CA ALA A 451 14.16 1.81 -2.29
C ALA A 451 13.18 0.63 -2.41
N ILE A 452 12.57 0.45 -3.58
CA ILE A 452 11.67 -0.69 -3.86
C ILE A 452 12.42 -2.02 -3.72
N HIS A 453 13.63 -2.11 -4.23
CA HIS A 453 14.46 -3.30 -4.09
C HIS A 453 14.86 -3.56 -2.64
N LEU A 454 15.33 -2.53 -1.93
CA LEU A 454 15.67 -2.61 -0.51
C LEU A 454 14.52 -3.14 0.33
N ILE A 455 13.31 -2.59 0.12
CA ILE A 455 12.12 -2.99 0.86
C ILE A 455 11.71 -4.42 0.53
N SER A 456 11.84 -4.83 -0.73
CA SER A 456 11.56 -6.21 -1.14
C SER A 456 12.48 -7.19 -0.42
N ASP A 457 13.78 -6.90 -0.34
CA ASP A 457 14.75 -7.72 0.39
C ASP A 457 14.43 -7.78 1.89
N LEU A 458 14.03 -6.67 2.50
CA LEU A 458 13.62 -6.64 3.92
C LEU A 458 12.36 -7.48 4.17
N ARG A 459 11.41 -7.50 3.24
CA ARG A 459 10.21 -8.33 3.35
C ARG A 459 10.49 -9.82 3.17
N GLU A 460 11.49 -10.18 2.37
CA GLU A 460 11.95 -11.57 2.31
C GLU A 460 12.55 -12.04 3.65
N LEU A 461 13.30 -11.16 4.32
CA LEU A 461 13.88 -11.44 5.64
C LEU A 461 12.83 -11.48 6.76
N LYS A 462 11.85 -10.55 6.72
CA LYS A 462 10.82 -10.39 7.74
C LYS A 462 9.48 -10.02 7.09
N PRO A 463 8.66 -11.01 6.70
CA PRO A 463 7.41 -10.79 5.97
C PRO A 463 6.41 -9.85 6.66
N ASP A 464 6.42 -9.79 7.98
CA ASP A 464 5.54 -8.96 8.81
C ASP A 464 6.12 -7.60 9.20
N ILE A 465 7.30 -7.23 8.67
CA ILE A 465 7.90 -5.90 8.94
C ILE A 465 6.94 -4.78 8.51
N PHE A 466 6.87 -3.71 9.29
CA PHE A 466 6.09 -2.52 8.92
C PHE A 466 7.01 -1.47 8.26
N ILE A 467 6.70 -1.09 7.03
CA ILE A 467 7.48 -0.11 6.28
C ILE A 467 6.64 1.14 6.05
N ASN A 468 7.08 2.25 6.63
CA ASN A 468 6.55 3.58 6.38
C ASN A 468 7.51 4.37 5.48
N LEU A 469 7.03 4.82 4.32
CA LEU A 469 7.75 5.74 3.44
C LEU A 469 7.21 7.14 3.66
N THR A 470 8.03 8.01 4.24
CA THR A 470 7.67 9.40 4.50
C THR A 470 8.52 10.33 3.64
N THR A 471 7.98 11.47 3.27
CA THR A 471 8.54 12.47 2.34
C THR A 471 9.07 11.90 1.01
N GLY A 472 8.92 12.65 -0.05
CA GLY A 472 9.35 12.24 -1.39
C GLY A 472 8.42 11.23 -2.08
N THR A 473 7.45 10.62 -1.39
CA THR A 473 6.43 9.76 -1.99
C THR A 473 5.17 10.54 -2.39
N TRP A 474 4.37 9.95 -3.27
CA TRP A 474 3.14 10.52 -3.81
C TRP A 474 2.00 9.49 -3.76
N PRO A 475 0.71 9.88 -3.86
CA PRO A 475 -0.42 8.97 -3.63
C PRO A 475 -0.69 8.01 -4.81
N SER A 476 0.33 7.26 -5.23
CA SER A 476 0.14 6.09 -6.07
C SER A 476 -0.26 4.89 -5.20
N PRO A 477 -1.40 4.23 -5.47
CA PRO A 477 -1.81 3.07 -4.70
C PRO A 477 -0.81 1.89 -4.81
N PHE A 478 0.01 1.87 -5.84
CA PHE A 478 1.00 0.82 -6.05
C PHE A 478 2.24 0.91 -5.14
N TRP A 479 2.41 2.00 -4.36
CA TRP A 479 3.36 1.99 -3.24
C TRP A 479 3.05 0.87 -2.25
N LEU A 480 1.78 0.50 -2.10
CA LEU A 480 1.35 -0.55 -1.17
C LEU A 480 1.77 -1.96 -1.59
N MET A 481 2.23 -2.15 -2.83
CA MET A 481 2.88 -3.40 -3.24
C MET A 481 4.20 -3.65 -2.50
N TYR A 482 4.75 -2.61 -1.85
CA TYR A 482 6.05 -2.64 -1.16
C TYR A 482 5.94 -2.16 0.29
N ALA A 483 5.38 -0.97 0.52
CA ALA A 483 5.25 -0.33 1.83
C ALA A 483 3.86 -0.53 2.45
N ASP A 484 3.74 -0.25 3.76
CA ASP A 484 2.46 -0.28 4.47
C ASP A 484 1.77 1.09 4.45
N SER A 485 2.53 2.18 4.43
CA SER A 485 2.01 3.55 4.44
C SER A 485 2.94 4.55 3.76
N ILE A 486 2.35 5.66 3.29
CA ILE A 486 3.09 6.82 2.75
C ILE A 486 2.70 8.09 3.49
N TRP A 487 3.46 9.16 3.27
CA TRP A 487 3.21 10.49 3.79
C TRP A 487 1.94 11.12 3.20
N ARG A 488 1.14 11.82 4.06
CA ARG A 488 -0.08 12.52 3.65
C ARG A 488 0.15 13.77 2.79
N GLY A 489 1.39 14.29 2.78
CA GLY A 489 1.75 15.58 2.21
C GLY A 489 1.88 16.70 3.25
N GLY A 490 2.28 17.88 2.82
CA GLY A 490 2.48 19.05 3.67
C GLY A 490 3.65 18.94 4.64
N GLU A 491 3.65 19.84 5.65
CA GLU A 491 4.67 19.89 6.68
C GLU A 491 4.34 18.93 7.85
N ASP A 492 5.34 18.61 8.65
CA ASP A 492 5.20 17.78 9.86
C ASP A 492 4.01 18.21 10.72
N THR A 493 3.98 19.51 11.05
CA THR A 493 2.88 20.15 11.77
C THR A 493 2.63 21.55 11.23
N GLY A 494 1.36 21.94 11.23
CA GLY A 494 0.90 23.26 10.82
C GLY A 494 -0.36 23.67 11.57
N PHE A 495 -0.84 24.87 11.36
CA PHE A 495 -1.98 25.42 12.06
C PHE A 495 -2.91 26.15 11.07
N ALA A 496 -4.12 25.64 10.91
CA ALA A 496 -5.12 26.16 9.99
C ALA A 496 -6.47 26.34 10.69
N GLY A 497 -7.29 27.27 10.21
CA GLY A 497 -8.62 27.51 10.75
C GLY A 497 -8.61 28.27 12.08
N VAL A 498 -9.60 28.01 12.93
CA VAL A 498 -9.89 28.71 14.18
C VAL A 498 -9.77 27.77 15.38
N GLY A 499 -9.93 28.32 16.61
CA GLY A 499 -9.88 27.55 17.85
C GLY A 499 -8.51 27.49 18.50
N SER A 500 -8.33 26.55 19.42
CA SER A 500 -7.06 26.31 20.10
C SER A 500 -5.98 25.85 19.10
N LYS A 501 -4.72 25.84 19.53
CA LYS A 501 -3.64 25.30 18.68
C LYS A 501 -3.85 23.84 18.31
N ARG A 502 -4.46 23.05 19.17
CA ARG A 502 -4.79 21.65 18.90
C ARG A 502 -5.89 21.53 17.84
N GLU A 503 -6.96 22.34 17.94
CA GLU A 503 -8.02 22.38 16.91
C GLU A 503 -7.49 22.85 15.54
N GLN A 504 -6.58 23.84 15.54
CA GLN A 504 -5.90 24.30 14.33
C GLN A 504 -4.98 23.22 13.72
N TRP A 505 -4.31 22.45 14.58
CA TRP A 505 -3.48 21.30 14.15
C TRP A 505 -4.33 20.22 13.48
N ILE A 506 -5.42 19.79 14.11
CA ILE A 506 -6.34 18.80 13.52
C ILE A 506 -6.83 19.29 12.15
N THR A 507 -7.22 20.57 12.06
CA THR A 507 -7.71 21.15 10.80
C THR A 507 -6.63 21.19 9.73
N TYR A 508 -5.38 21.51 10.08
CA TYR A 508 -4.25 21.49 9.16
C TYR A 508 -3.95 20.07 8.64
N ARG A 509 -3.79 19.11 9.55
CA ARG A 509 -3.52 17.70 9.23
C ARG A 509 -4.55 17.12 8.25
N ASP A 510 -5.82 17.32 8.56
CA ASP A 510 -6.92 16.77 7.77
C ASP A 510 -7.13 17.57 6.47
N GLY A 511 -6.81 18.87 6.46
CA GLY A 511 -6.80 19.71 5.25
C GLY A 511 -5.73 19.29 4.24
N ASP A 512 -4.51 19.01 4.71
CA ASP A 512 -3.43 18.47 3.87
C ASP A 512 -3.80 17.09 3.31
N THR A 513 -4.37 16.22 4.15
CA THR A 513 -4.87 14.90 3.70
C THR A 513 -5.91 15.05 2.59
N TYR A 514 -6.85 15.98 2.74
CA TYR A 514 -7.86 16.26 1.73
C TYR A 514 -7.26 16.76 0.41
N GLU A 515 -6.35 17.74 0.49
CA GLU A 515 -5.75 18.36 -0.69
C GLU A 515 -4.85 17.39 -1.46
N HIS A 516 -3.94 16.71 -0.77
CA HIS A 516 -2.91 15.91 -1.41
C HIS A 516 -3.37 14.48 -1.75
N ILE A 517 -4.20 13.87 -0.93
CA ILE A 517 -4.60 12.47 -1.09
C ILE A 517 -6.01 12.35 -1.68
N VAL A 518 -7.02 12.96 -1.03
CA VAL A 518 -8.42 12.78 -1.47
C VAL A 518 -8.64 13.37 -2.85
N LYS A 519 -8.06 14.53 -3.15
CA LYS A 519 -8.15 15.18 -4.45
C LYS A 519 -7.12 14.67 -5.45
N GLY A 520 -5.88 14.43 -5.02
CA GLY A 520 -4.75 14.07 -5.89
C GLY A 520 -4.67 12.59 -6.25
N GLY A 521 -5.08 11.68 -5.36
CA GLY A 521 -4.95 10.22 -5.52
C GLY A 521 -6.26 9.48 -5.24
N ARG A 522 -7.27 9.65 -6.09
CA ARG A 522 -8.65 9.18 -5.86
C ARG A 522 -8.82 7.71 -5.49
N LEU A 523 -7.91 6.83 -5.93
CA LEU A 523 -7.92 5.40 -5.59
C LEU A 523 -6.85 5.03 -4.55
N TYR A 524 -6.10 6.01 -4.01
CA TYR A 524 -5.22 5.74 -2.88
C TYR A 524 -6.06 5.53 -1.61
N PRO A 525 -5.89 4.40 -0.87
CA PRO A 525 -6.71 4.13 0.30
C PRO A 525 -6.29 4.98 1.50
N LEU A 526 -7.24 5.69 2.11
CA LEU A 526 -6.99 6.54 3.28
C LEU A 526 -6.55 5.75 4.52
N ASN A 527 -6.75 4.43 4.50
CA ASN A 527 -6.32 3.53 5.56
C ASN A 527 -4.80 3.32 5.65
N SER A 528 -4.02 3.85 4.71
CA SER A 528 -2.57 3.55 4.56
C SER A 528 -1.71 4.82 4.53
N LEU A 529 -2.04 5.77 5.39
CA LEU A 529 -1.35 7.05 5.50
C LEU A 529 -0.58 7.18 6.81
N MET A 530 0.56 7.84 6.75
CA MET A 530 1.19 8.52 7.87
C MET A 530 0.56 9.90 8.01
N LEU A 531 -0.24 10.10 9.04
CA LEU A 531 -0.95 11.36 9.28
C LEU A 531 -0.17 12.34 10.19
N HIS A 532 0.96 11.89 10.76
CA HIS A 532 1.74 12.53 11.81
C HIS A 532 0.99 12.59 13.15
N GLY A 533 0.10 11.66 13.32
CA GLY A 533 -0.49 11.15 14.52
C GLY A 533 -1.10 12.10 15.53
N ILE A 534 -1.03 11.66 16.78
CA ILE A 534 -1.42 12.39 17.97
C ILE A 534 -0.17 13.05 18.54
N VAL A 535 -0.18 14.39 18.60
CA VAL A 535 0.98 15.18 19.06
C VAL A 535 0.71 15.82 20.44
N TYR A 536 1.36 15.30 21.48
CA TYR A 536 1.40 15.88 22.81
C TYR A 536 2.80 15.71 23.41
N GLY A 537 3.78 16.38 22.78
CA GLY A 537 5.19 16.20 23.04
C GLY A 537 5.87 17.45 23.59
N ARG A 538 6.74 17.27 24.58
CA ARG A 538 7.48 18.35 25.26
C ARG A 538 8.41 19.15 24.33
N LYS A 539 8.83 18.58 23.22
CA LYS A 539 9.67 19.25 22.21
C LYS A 539 8.84 20.06 21.22
N HIS A 540 7.53 19.84 21.14
CA HIS A 540 6.66 20.63 20.26
C HIS A 540 6.20 21.91 20.95
N LYS A 541 6.66 23.05 20.44
CA LYS A 541 6.44 24.37 21.08
C LYS A 541 4.97 24.72 21.37
N GLN A 542 4.04 24.31 20.51
CA GLN A 542 2.64 24.70 20.57
C GLN A 542 1.68 23.57 20.96
N LEU A 543 2.13 22.30 20.92
CA LEU A 543 1.33 21.12 21.28
C LEU A 543 1.91 20.37 22.49
N SER A 544 2.73 21.07 23.30
CA SER A 544 3.19 20.58 24.60
C SER A 544 2.22 20.88 25.75
N THR A 545 1.08 21.51 25.45
CA THR A 545 0.01 21.80 26.40
C THR A 545 -1.35 21.58 25.77
N ASP A 546 -2.38 21.43 26.59
CA ASP A 546 -3.77 21.29 26.15
C ASP A 546 -4.68 22.32 26.85
N ALA A 547 -4.38 23.62 26.64
CA ALA A 547 -5.11 24.70 27.24
C ALA A 547 -6.61 24.75 26.84
N GLY A 548 -6.94 24.25 25.64
CA GLY A 548 -8.32 24.13 25.14
C GLY A 548 -9.08 22.92 25.70
N ARG A 549 -8.39 21.97 26.29
CA ARG A 549 -8.92 20.65 26.67
C ARG A 549 -9.50 19.89 25.49
N ASP A 550 -8.78 19.96 24.36
CA ASP A 550 -9.21 19.42 23.06
C ASP A 550 -8.53 18.08 22.73
N PHE A 551 -7.72 17.52 23.63
CA PHE A 551 -6.98 16.29 23.40
C PHE A 551 -7.88 15.11 22.97
N ALA A 552 -9.05 14.99 23.60
CA ALA A 552 -10.04 13.97 23.20
C ALA A 552 -10.52 14.15 21.75
N ASN A 553 -10.69 15.38 21.26
CA ASN A 553 -11.08 15.65 19.87
C ASN A 553 -9.99 15.17 18.89
N GLU A 554 -8.71 15.41 19.20
CA GLU A 554 -7.60 14.90 18.39
C GLU A 554 -7.58 13.38 18.37
N VAL A 555 -7.68 12.73 19.52
CA VAL A 555 -7.70 11.26 19.66
C VAL A 555 -8.85 10.65 18.88
N HIS A 556 -10.07 11.14 19.08
CA HIS A 556 -11.26 10.59 18.42
C HIS A 556 -11.25 10.81 16.90
N SER A 557 -10.83 12.01 16.45
CA SER A 557 -10.66 12.30 15.02
C SER A 557 -9.60 11.40 14.38
N TYR A 558 -8.47 11.22 15.06
CA TYR A 558 -7.36 10.43 14.55
C TYR A 558 -7.71 8.95 14.40
N PHE A 559 -8.17 8.30 15.47
CA PHE A 559 -8.56 6.90 15.39
C PHE A 559 -9.78 6.67 14.51
N GLY A 560 -10.70 7.64 14.45
CA GLY A 560 -11.85 7.62 13.55
C GLY A 560 -11.52 7.74 12.06
N SER A 561 -10.30 8.18 11.71
CA SER A 561 -9.82 8.21 10.32
C SER A 561 -9.61 6.83 9.72
N GLY A 562 -9.42 5.80 10.55
CA GLY A 562 -9.23 4.43 10.10
C GLY A 562 -7.83 4.14 9.53
N THR A 563 -6.84 5.04 9.69
CA THR A 563 -5.48 4.74 9.24
C THR A 563 -4.88 3.58 10.02
N GLN A 564 -4.15 2.69 9.32
CA GLN A 564 -3.51 1.55 9.96
C GLN A 564 -2.29 1.94 10.80
N LEU A 565 -1.52 2.95 10.37
CA LEU A 565 -0.39 3.46 11.13
C LEU A 565 -0.91 4.41 12.20
N GLN A 566 -0.92 3.95 13.44
CA GLN A 566 -1.41 4.68 14.61
C GLN A 566 -0.23 5.21 15.43
N GLU A 567 0.03 6.51 15.29
CA GLU A 567 1.26 7.16 15.74
C GLU A 567 1.03 8.00 17.00
N LEU A 568 1.88 7.82 18.01
CA LEU A 568 1.84 8.54 19.26
C LEU A 568 3.13 9.36 19.46
N TYR A 569 3.09 10.64 19.15
CA TYR A 569 4.15 11.62 19.44
C TYR A 569 3.88 12.26 20.79
N ILE A 570 3.97 11.48 21.86
CA ILE A 570 3.55 11.87 23.20
C ILE A 570 4.71 11.85 24.19
N THR A 571 4.69 12.78 25.13
CA THR A 571 5.56 12.75 26.34
C THR A 571 4.71 12.26 27.51
N PRO A 572 5.01 11.10 28.10
CA PRO A 572 4.19 10.47 29.14
C PRO A 572 3.80 11.39 30.29
N GLU A 573 4.72 12.23 30.73
CA GLU A 573 4.54 13.14 31.87
C GLU A 573 3.55 14.29 31.60
N LEU A 574 3.17 14.54 30.35
CA LEU A 574 2.20 15.58 29.98
C LEU A 574 0.76 15.08 30.05
N LEU A 575 0.54 13.77 29.99
CA LEU A 575 -0.79 13.19 29.95
C LEU A 575 -1.33 12.94 31.36
N SER A 576 -2.57 13.40 31.60
CA SER A 576 -3.32 13.06 32.79
C SER A 576 -3.84 11.61 32.71
N ALA A 577 -4.33 11.05 33.82
CA ALA A 577 -4.97 9.75 33.85
C ALA A 577 -6.17 9.67 32.86
N ALA A 578 -6.94 10.75 32.73
CA ALA A 578 -8.07 10.84 31.82
C ALA A 578 -7.62 10.85 30.35
N ASP A 579 -6.49 11.49 30.02
CA ASP A 579 -5.92 11.49 28.65
C ASP A 579 -5.46 10.08 28.26
N TRP A 580 -4.81 9.37 29.20
CA TRP A 580 -4.43 7.98 29.01
C TRP A 580 -5.63 7.05 28.80
N ASP A 581 -6.72 7.27 29.55
CA ASP A 581 -7.96 6.48 29.43
C ASP A 581 -8.61 6.72 28.05
N THR A 582 -8.72 8.00 27.63
CA THR A 582 -9.24 8.37 26.30
C THR A 582 -8.42 7.73 25.17
N LEU A 583 -7.09 7.81 25.27
CA LEU A 583 -6.18 7.22 24.27
C LEU A 583 -6.33 5.69 24.20
N ALA A 584 -6.39 5.04 25.36
CA ALA A 584 -6.53 3.58 25.45
C ALA A 584 -7.89 3.09 24.92
N GLU A 585 -8.97 3.80 25.23
CA GLU A 585 -10.31 3.48 24.75
C GLU A 585 -10.36 3.56 23.22
N ALA A 586 -9.88 4.64 22.64
CA ALA A 586 -9.88 4.87 21.20
C ALA A 586 -8.99 3.86 20.46
N ALA A 587 -7.79 3.55 20.97
CA ALA A 587 -6.90 2.58 20.37
C ALA A 587 -7.49 1.14 20.39
N LYS A 588 -8.13 0.75 21.48
CA LYS A 588 -8.83 -0.55 21.58
C LYS A 588 -10.04 -0.61 20.64
N TRP A 589 -10.83 0.47 20.59
CA TRP A 589 -11.95 0.58 19.68
C TRP A 589 -11.52 0.47 18.21
N ALA A 590 -10.52 1.21 17.78
CA ALA A 590 -10.02 1.16 16.42
C ALA A 590 -9.52 -0.25 16.03
N ARG A 591 -8.81 -0.92 16.94
CA ARG A 591 -8.33 -2.28 16.70
C ARG A 591 -9.49 -3.30 16.63
N ALA A 592 -10.50 -3.16 17.47
CA ALA A 592 -11.70 -4.02 17.45
C ALA A 592 -12.51 -3.85 16.16
N ASN A 593 -12.49 -2.65 15.58
CA ASN A 593 -13.22 -2.30 14.36
C ASN A 593 -12.35 -2.30 13.09
N ALA A 594 -11.16 -2.88 13.13
CA ALA A 594 -10.18 -2.84 12.05
C ALA A 594 -10.73 -3.34 10.70
N GLU A 595 -11.55 -4.41 10.71
CA GLU A 595 -12.17 -4.98 9.51
C GLU A 595 -13.13 -4.02 8.81
N THR A 596 -13.84 -3.18 9.57
CA THR A 596 -14.70 -2.14 9.00
C THR A 596 -13.88 -0.90 8.61
N LEU A 597 -12.97 -0.45 9.49
CA LEU A 597 -12.14 0.73 9.28
C LEU A 597 -11.21 0.63 8.07
N LYS A 598 -10.81 -0.56 7.64
CA LYS A 598 -10.02 -0.71 6.41
C LYS A 598 -10.70 -0.15 5.15
N ASP A 599 -12.05 -0.05 5.14
CA ASP A 599 -12.82 0.55 4.03
C ASP A 599 -12.88 2.09 4.10
N THR A 600 -12.20 2.72 5.04
CA THR A 600 -12.30 4.17 5.31
C THR A 600 -12.13 5.03 4.05
N HIS A 601 -13.01 6.01 3.91
CA HIS A 601 -12.99 6.99 2.83
C HIS A 601 -13.60 8.32 3.29
N TRP A 602 -13.30 9.39 2.57
CA TRP A 602 -13.71 10.74 2.90
C TRP A 602 -15.20 10.99 2.67
N VAL A 603 -15.82 11.76 3.59
CA VAL A 603 -17.17 12.30 3.44
C VAL A 603 -17.23 13.76 3.90
N GLY A 604 -18.16 14.52 3.31
CA GLY A 604 -18.35 15.92 3.68
C GLY A 604 -17.47 16.89 2.90
N GLY A 605 -17.17 18.03 3.53
CA GLY A 605 -16.55 19.16 2.89
C GLY A 605 -15.04 19.27 3.06
N ASP A 606 -14.53 20.47 2.88
CA ASP A 606 -13.12 20.86 2.92
C ASP A 606 -12.77 21.45 4.29
N PRO A 607 -11.87 20.81 5.08
CA PRO A 607 -11.45 21.31 6.40
C PRO A 607 -10.85 22.72 6.34
N ALA A 608 -10.08 23.02 5.30
CA ALA A 608 -9.43 24.32 5.13
C ALA A 608 -10.43 25.47 4.93
N LYS A 609 -11.66 25.13 4.48
CA LYS A 609 -12.77 26.08 4.36
C LYS A 609 -13.66 26.15 5.59
N GLY A 610 -13.32 25.39 6.64
CA GLY A 610 -14.12 25.32 7.86
C GLY A 610 -15.42 24.53 7.69
N GLU A 611 -15.54 23.67 6.66
CA GLU A 611 -16.71 22.85 6.39
C GLU A 611 -16.69 21.56 7.23
N VAL A 612 -17.87 21.05 7.60
CA VAL A 612 -17.98 19.74 8.28
C VAL A 612 -17.54 18.63 7.34
N TYR A 613 -16.68 17.76 7.83
CA TYR A 613 -16.11 16.64 7.09
C TYR A 613 -15.96 15.40 7.99
N GLY A 614 -15.46 14.32 7.40
CA GLY A 614 -15.11 13.14 8.17
C GLY A 614 -14.80 11.92 7.32
N TRP A 615 -14.94 10.77 7.94
CA TRP A 615 -14.65 9.47 7.34
C TRP A 615 -15.83 8.54 7.50
N ALA A 616 -16.07 7.75 6.46
CA ALA A 616 -17.05 6.68 6.47
C ALA A 616 -16.37 5.35 6.13
N ALA A 617 -16.82 4.28 6.74
CA ALA A 617 -16.34 2.93 6.49
C ALA A 617 -17.51 1.95 6.60
N TRP A 618 -17.47 0.90 5.79
CA TRP A 618 -18.54 -0.10 5.75
C TRP A 618 -17.98 -1.51 5.59
N SER A 619 -18.60 -2.45 6.30
CA SER A 619 -18.48 -3.89 6.08
C SER A 619 -19.88 -4.51 6.05
N GLU A 620 -20.00 -5.80 5.74
CA GLU A 620 -21.29 -6.49 5.76
C GLU A 620 -21.98 -6.42 7.14
N ASP A 621 -21.20 -6.41 8.21
CA ASP A 621 -21.69 -6.45 9.59
C ASP A 621 -21.89 -5.06 10.20
N ALA A 622 -21.10 -4.06 9.79
CA ALA A 622 -21.02 -2.78 10.47
C ALA A 622 -20.82 -1.57 9.53
N ALA A 623 -21.21 -0.40 10.03
CA ALA A 623 -20.95 0.89 9.42
C ALA A 623 -20.36 1.84 10.46
N ILE A 624 -19.30 2.57 10.10
CA ILE A 624 -18.67 3.57 10.94
C ILE A 624 -18.72 4.93 10.21
N LEU A 625 -19.08 5.96 10.96
CA LEU A 625 -19.12 7.34 10.46
C LEU A 625 -18.51 8.27 11.51
N THR A 626 -17.33 8.81 11.24
CA THR A 626 -16.70 9.85 12.07
C THR A 626 -16.85 11.19 11.39
N LEU A 627 -17.42 12.18 12.09
CA LEU A 627 -17.63 13.53 11.59
C LEU A 627 -16.95 14.54 12.52
N ARG A 628 -16.38 15.60 11.95
CA ARG A 628 -15.81 16.74 12.67
C ARG A 628 -16.32 18.06 12.13
N ASN A 629 -16.67 18.97 13.04
CA ASN A 629 -16.91 20.38 12.76
C ASN A 629 -15.64 21.18 13.08
N PRO A 630 -14.89 21.72 12.09
CA PRO A 630 -13.65 22.45 12.34
C PRO A 630 -13.87 23.93 12.69
N SER A 631 -15.12 24.37 12.86
CA SER A 631 -15.51 25.77 13.08
C SER A 631 -15.86 26.05 14.53
N ASP A 632 -15.71 27.30 14.93
CA ASP A 632 -16.18 27.85 16.22
C ASP A 632 -17.70 28.08 16.28
N ARG A 633 -18.45 27.67 15.27
CA ARG A 633 -19.91 27.75 15.18
C ARG A 633 -20.52 26.38 14.99
N ALA A 634 -21.73 26.21 15.52
CA ALA A 634 -22.48 24.99 15.23
C ALA A 634 -22.84 24.93 13.74
N GLN A 635 -22.64 23.74 13.14
CA GLN A 635 -22.92 23.48 11.74
C GLN A 635 -23.80 22.24 11.56
N THR A 636 -24.37 22.10 10.39
CA THR A 636 -25.20 20.94 10.03
C THR A 636 -24.73 20.35 8.71
N LEU A 637 -24.39 19.06 8.71
CA LEU A 637 -24.09 18.29 7.52
C LEU A 637 -25.28 17.38 7.18
N GLY A 638 -25.72 17.40 5.93
CA GLY A 638 -26.73 16.49 5.40
C GLY A 638 -26.09 15.36 4.62
N LEU A 639 -26.27 14.13 5.05
CA LEU A 639 -25.76 12.94 4.36
C LEU A 639 -26.85 11.93 4.06
N ASP A 640 -26.87 11.39 2.86
CA ASP A 640 -27.53 10.13 2.54
C ASP A 640 -26.55 8.99 2.86
N ILE A 641 -26.90 8.17 3.85
CA ILE A 641 -26.05 7.08 4.32
C ILE A 641 -25.75 6.06 3.21
N GLY A 642 -26.69 5.83 2.29
CA GLY A 642 -26.44 4.94 1.15
C GLY A 642 -25.29 5.41 0.26
N LYS A 643 -25.18 6.74 0.08
CA LYS A 643 -24.09 7.37 -0.68
C LYS A 643 -22.82 7.51 0.18
N ALA A 644 -22.98 7.94 1.44
CA ALA A 644 -21.84 8.17 2.33
C ALA A 644 -21.07 6.89 2.64
N LEU A 645 -21.73 5.74 2.74
CA LEU A 645 -21.13 4.43 2.95
C LEU A 645 -20.87 3.67 1.62
N GLU A 646 -21.19 4.28 0.48
CA GLU A 646 -21.09 3.63 -0.84
C GLU A 646 -21.72 2.23 -0.85
N LEU A 647 -22.93 2.08 -0.32
CA LEU A 647 -23.56 0.77 -0.11
C LEU A 647 -23.72 0.00 -1.42
N PRO A 648 -23.24 -1.24 -1.52
CA PRO A 648 -23.45 -2.07 -2.69
C PRO A 648 -24.92 -2.47 -2.85
N ALA A 649 -25.27 -2.94 -4.04
CA ALA A 649 -26.58 -3.53 -4.29
C ALA A 649 -26.80 -4.74 -3.35
N GLY A 650 -27.97 -4.79 -2.71
CA GLY A 650 -28.29 -5.86 -1.74
C GLY A 650 -27.85 -5.61 -0.31
N ALA A 651 -27.01 -4.60 -0.03
CA ALA A 651 -26.66 -4.25 1.34
C ALA A 651 -27.87 -3.77 2.16
N GLY A 652 -27.80 -3.97 3.47
CA GLY A 652 -28.81 -3.45 4.41
C GLY A 652 -28.97 -1.93 4.25
N ARG A 653 -30.20 -1.45 4.24
CA ARG A 653 -30.52 -0.04 3.99
C ARG A 653 -30.93 0.75 5.24
N ARG A 654 -30.94 0.09 6.40
CA ARG A 654 -31.29 0.68 7.69
C ARG A 654 -30.26 0.30 8.72
N TYR A 655 -29.70 1.29 9.41
CA TYR A 655 -28.69 1.10 10.44
C TYR A 655 -29.20 1.71 11.75
N VAL A 656 -29.00 0.99 12.87
CA VAL A 656 -29.14 1.54 14.20
C VAL A 656 -27.75 1.93 14.68
N ALA A 657 -27.49 3.22 14.74
CA ALA A 657 -26.20 3.79 15.05
C ALA A 657 -26.15 4.35 16.46
N ARG A 658 -25.03 4.12 17.16
CA ARG A 658 -24.72 4.66 18.49
C ARG A 658 -23.52 5.58 18.40
N SER A 659 -23.51 6.63 19.22
CA SER A 659 -22.31 7.43 19.42
C SER A 659 -21.31 6.63 20.27
N VAL A 660 -20.09 6.49 19.77
CA VAL A 660 -19.06 5.68 20.43
C VAL A 660 -18.57 6.32 21.73
N TRP A 661 -18.40 7.65 21.72
CA TRP A 661 -17.71 8.38 22.80
C TRP A 661 -18.63 9.02 23.82
N THR A 662 -19.88 9.30 23.49
CA THR A 662 -20.78 10.12 24.34
C THR A 662 -21.91 9.34 24.98
N GLY A 663 -22.14 8.08 24.56
CA GLY A 663 -23.24 7.27 25.07
C GLY A 663 -24.63 7.82 24.74
N ASP A 664 -24.75 8.72 23.75
CA ASP A 664 -26.01 9.31 23.32
C ASP A 664 -27.00 8.25 22.81
N ALA A 665 -28.28 8.64 22.77
CA ALA A 665 -29.36 7.78 22.30
C ALA A 665 -29.13 7.27 20.87
N GLU A 666 -29.53 6.04 20.62
CA GLU A 666 -29.49 5.39 19.30
C GLU A 666 -30.19 6.23 18.23
N ARG A 667 -29.61 6.28 17.05
CA ARG A 667 -30.17 6.92 15.84
C ARG A 667 -30.44 5.90 14.77
N VAL A 668 -31.57 6.03 14.11
CA VAL A 668 -31.86 5.23 12.92
C VAL A 668 -31.43 6.00 11.68
N LEU A 669 -30.47 5.45 10.97
CA LEU A 669 -29.96 5.97 9.69
C LEU A 669 -30.56 5.14 8.54
N LYS A 670 -31.09 5.78 7.52
CA LYS A 670 -31.73 5.12 6.37
C LYS A 670 -31.09 5.57 5.06
N ALA A 671 -30.64 4.62 4.27
CA ALA A 671 -30.18 4.87 2.90
C ALA A 671 -31.32 5.39 2.00
N GLY A 672 -30.98 6.31 1.10
CA GLY A 672 -31.95 6.99 0.22
C GLY A 672 -32.68 8.15 0.90
N ARG A 673 -32.29 8.51 2.13
CA ARG A 673 -32.82 9.68 2.82
C ARG A 673 -31.66 10.51 3.44
N VAL A 674 -31.73 11.82 3.27
CA VAL A 674 -30.76 12.73 3.87
C VAL A 674 -31.00 12.80 5.39
N THR A 675 -30.02 12.36 6.17
CA THR A 675 -29.95 12.57 7.61
C THR A 675 -29.16 13.82 7.90
N ARG A 676 -29.66 14.67 8.80
CA ARG A 676 -28.99 15.90 9.23
C ARG A 676 -28.23 15.66 10.52
N PHE A 677 -26.91 15.85 10.48
CA PHE A 677 -26.01 15.81 11.62
C PHE A 677 -25.71 17.24 12.06
N LYS A 678 -26.18 17.59 13.26
CA LYS A 678 -25.88 18.89 13.89
C LYS A 678 -24.68 18.68 14.78
N LEU A 679 -23.59 19.41 14.52
CA LEU A 679 -22.37 19.36 15.30
C LEU A 679 -22.17 20.71 16.02
N LYS A 680 -21.82 20.66 17.32
CA LYS A 680 -21.37 21.81 18.09
C LYS A 680 -20.04 22.33 17.55
N PRO A 681 -19.58 23.52 17.96
CA PRO A 681 -18.24 23.99 17.66
C PRO A 681 -17.19 22.93 18.03
N PHE A 682 -16.27 22.64 17.12
CA PHE A 682 -15.14 21.71 17.24
C PHE A 682 -15.52 20.26 17.59
N GLU A 683 -16.80 19.92 17.57
CA GLU A 683 -17.26 18.58 17.94
C GLU A 683 -16.73 17.51 16.97
N VAL A 684 -16.21 16.44 17.54
CA VAL A 684 -15.92 15.16 16.88
C VAL A 684 -16.90 14.12 17.37
N VAL A 685 -17.62 13.48 16.46
CA VAL A 685 -18.55 12.39 16.79
C VAL A 685 -18.29 11.18 15.91
N THR A 686 -18.24 10.02 16.54
CA THR A 686 -18.15 8.74 15.83
C THR A 686 -19.40 7.92 16.08
N PHE A 687 -20.04 7.49 15.00
CA PHE A 687 -21.18 6.58 15.04
C PHE A 687 -20.75 5.19 14.59
N GLU A 688 -21.09 4.20 15.35
CA GLU A 688 -21.01 2.79 14.98
C GLU A 688 -22.43 2.24 14.81
N GLY A 689 -22.72 1.67 13.65
CA GLY A 689 -24.05 1.24 13.26
C GLY A 689 -24.08 -0.21 12.79
N GLU A 690 -25.08 -0.96 13.25
CA GLU A 690 -25.38 -2.30 12.78
C GLU A 690 -26.52 -2.25 11.75
N ALA A 691 -26.39 -3.05 10.69
CA ALA A 691 -27.48 -3.24 9.74
C ALA A 691 -28.67 -3.95 10.42
N LYS A 692 -29.87 -3.45 10.21
CA LYS A 692 -31.11 -4.08 10.68
C LYS A 692 -32.01 -4.38 9.47
N PRO A 693 -32.76 -5.47 9.50
CA PRO A 693 -33.69 -5.87 8.46
C PRO A 693 -34.70 -4.80 8.10
#